data_04068cd59ba2f5575053eb952733f0d6
#
_entry.id   04068cd59ba2f5575053eb952733f0d6
#
_cell.length_a   1.000
_cell.length_b   1.000
_cell.length_c   1.000
_cell.angle_alpha   90.00
_cell.angle_beta   90.00
_cell.angle_gamma   90.00
#
_symmetry.space_group_name_H-M   'P 1'
#
loop_
_entity.id
_entity.type
_entity.pdbx_description
1 polymer ?
#
loop_
_entity_poly.entity_id
_entity_poly.type
_entity_poly.pdbx_seq_one_letter_code
_entity_poly.pdbx_strand_id
1 'polypeptide(L)'
;MRRYTELLAALALSTGMALHAQTNEMVIQTKKLGAEIQPTMYGLFFEDINYAADGGLYAELVKNRSFEFPQRLMGWKTYGKVTLQDDGPFERNPHYVRLDNPGHAHKHTGLDNEGFFGIGVKQGEEYRFSVWARLPHGGTGEKIRVELVDTKSMGEHQAFASQTLTIDSKDWKKYQVILKAGVTNPKATLRIFLASQGTVDLEHISLFPVDTWKGHENGLRKDLAQALADIHPGVFRFPGGCIVEGTDLETRYDWKKSVGPVENRPLNENRWQYTFTHRFYPDYYQSYGLGFYEYFLLSEEMGAAPLPILNCGLACQYQNNEEKAHVAVCDLDSYIQDALDLIEFANGDVNTTWGKVRADMGHPAPFNLKYLGIGNEQWGKEYPERLEPFIKALRKAHPEIMIVGSSGPNSEGKEFDYLWPEMKRLKADLVDEHFYRPESWFLSQGARYDNYDRKGPKVFAGEYACHGKGKKWNHFHAALLEAAFMTGLERNADIVHMATYAPLFAHVEGWQWRPDMIWFDNLNSVRTVSYYVQQLYAQNKGTNVLPLTMNKKPVTGAEGQNGLFASAVYDKDKNELIVKVANTSDKTQPVSLTFEGLKKQDVLSEGRCITLSSLDQDKDNTLEQPFAITPQETPVTINGHALTTELGPNTFAVYKF
;
A
#
# COMPACT_ATOMS: atom_id res chain seq x y z
N MET A 1 -8.17 59.62 73.66
CA MET A 1 -6.75 59.70 73.56
C MET A 1 -6.32 59.05 72.21
N ARG A 2 -5.74 59.86 71.41
CA ARG A 2 -5.27 59.51 70.02
C ARG A 2 -4.13 58.52 70.08
N ARG A 3 -4.08 57.59 69.09
CA ARG A 3 -2.85 57.16 68.43
C ARG A 3 -3.10 56.79 67.00
N TYR A 4 -2.53 57.55 66.09
CA TYR A 4 -2.35 57.29 64.65
C TYR A 4 -1.35 56.15 64.50
N THR A 5 -1.62 55.23 63.58
CA THR A 5 -0.60 54.31 63.06
C THR A 5 -0.59 54.44 61.55
N GLU A 6 0.52 54.87 61.01
CA GLU A 6 0.81 55.07 59.63
C GLU A 6 0.89 53.73 58.91
N LEU A 7 0.19 53.59 57.77
CA LEU A 7 0.32 52.47 56.84
C LEU A 7 1.46 52.82 55.86
N LEU A 8 2.59 52.18 55.97
CA LEU A 8 3.63 52.10 54.95
C LEU A 8 3.19 51.08 53.87
N ALA A 9 2.80 51.58 52.70
CA ALA A 9 2.60 50.75 51.51
C ALA A 9 3.95 50.41 50.90
N ALA A 10 4.41 49.19 51.09
CA ALA A 10 5.55 48.64 50.36
C ALA A 10 5.07 48.22 48.97
N LEU A 11 5.41 49.03 47.95
CA LEU A 11 5.27 48.67 46.52
C LEU A 11 6.32 47.62 46.18
N ALA A 12 5.97 46.36 46.20
CA ALA A 12 6.82 45.31 45.64
C ALA A 12 6.72 45.39 44.12
N LEU A 13 7.72 45.99 43.46
CA LEU A 13 7.97 45.79 42.03
C LEU A 13 8.34 44.32 41.82
N SER A 14 7.36 43.47 41.47
CA SER A 14 7.66 42.18 40.85
C SER A 14 8.10 42.44 39.42
N THR A 15 9.41 42.57 39.20
CA THR A 15 10.01 42.40 37.88
C THR A 15 9.76 40.93 37.48
N GLY A 16 8.68 40.69 36.77
CA GLY A 16 8.48 39.45 36.06
C GLY A 16 9.60 39.33 35.02
N MET A 17 10.65 38.59 35.35
CA MET A 17 11.53 38.04 34.33
C MET A 17 10.69 37.12 33.50
N ALA A 18 10.19 37.58 32.35
CA ALA A 18 9.76 36.70 31.28
C ALA A 18 11.02 35.87 30.93
N LEU A 19 11.04 34.62 31.39
CA LEU A 19 11.98 33.66 30.85
C LEU A 19 11.65 33.56 29.38
N HIS A 20 12.37 34.32 28.54
CA HIS A 20 12.35 34.07 27.10
C HIS A 20 12.86 32.64 26.93
N ALA A 21 12.00 31.73 26.52
CA ALA A 21 12.43 30.40 26.13
C ALA A 21 13.59 30.56 25.13
N GLN A 22 14.71 29.89 25.41
CA GLN A 22 15.88 29.95 24.55
C GLN A 22 15.49 29.49 23.16
N THR A 23 15.69 30.32 22.14
CA THR A 23 15.39 29.97 20.74
C THR A 23 16.24 28.78 20.29
N ASN A 24 15.60 27.77 19.73
CA ASN A 24 16.27 26.61 19.14
C ASN A 24 16.83 27.01 17.77
N GLU A 25 18.11 27.37 17.74
CA GLU A 25 18.79 27.78 16.51
C GLU A 25 19.23 26.55 15.70
N MET A 26 18.69 26.41 14.50
CA MET A 26 19.04 25.40 13.52
C MET A 26 19.80 26.05 12.36
N VAL A 27 21.02 25.60 12.13
CA VAL A 27 21.92 26.11 11.09
C VAL A 27 21.95 25.16 9.91
N ILE A 28 21.59 25.65 8.73
CA ILE A 28 21.56 24.93 7.46
C ILE A 28 22.71 25.41 6.56
N GLN A 29 23.61 24.49 6.16
CA GLN A 29 24.77 24.78 5.31
C GLN A 29 24.38 24.69 3.82
N THR A 30 23.93 25.78 3.21
CA THR A 30 23.35 25.77 1.86
C THR A 30 24.34 25.49 0.73
N LYS A 31 25.64 25.78 0.93
CA LYS A 31 26.70 25.51 -0.06
C LYS A 31 27.30 24.12 0.04
N LYS A 32 27.02 23.39 1.11
CA LYS A 32 27.58 22.07 1.34
C LYS A 32 26.56 21.01 0.95
N LEU A 33 26.48 20.67 -0.35
CA LEU A 33 25.66 19.56 -0.78
C LEU A 33 26.17 18.26 -0.16
N GLY A 34 25.31 17.60 0.59
CA GLY A 34 25.51 16.27 1.14
C GLY A 34 25.13 15.16 0.17
N ALA A 35 24.69 14.04 0.72
CA ALA A 35 24.30 12.87 -0.04
C ALA A 35 23.24 13.20 -1.11
N GLU A 36 23.37 12.56 -2.26
CA GLU A 36 22.30 12.52 -3.27
C GLU A 36 21.14 11.67 -2.75
N ILE A 37 19.93 12.17 -2.93
CA ILE A 37 18.71 11.46 -2.54
C ILE A 37 18.21 10.66 -3.73
N GLN A 38 18.08 9.34 -3.54
CA GLN A 38 17.64 8.47 -4.63
C GLN A 38 16.21 8.79 -5.07
N PRO A 39 15.88 8.67 -6.37
CA PRO A 39 14.51 8.80 -6.84
C PRO A 39 13.55 7.86 -6.10
N THR A 40 14.03 6.71 -5.66
CA THR A 40 13.29 5.65 -4.95
C THR A 40 13.12 5.87 -3.45
N MET A 41 13.62 6.98 -2.88
CA MET A 41 13.71 7.22 -1.43
C MET A 41 12.39 7.01 -0.69
N TYR A 42 11.27 7.44 -1.25
CA TYR A 42 9.94 7.28 -0.66
C TYR A 42 9.03 6.57 -1.65
N GLY A 43 8.36 5.52 -1.20
CA GLY A 43 7.53 4.69 -2.05
C GLY A 43 6.36 4.05 -1.34
N LEU A 44 5.86 2.99 -1.96
CA LEU A 44 4.67 2.27 -1.52
C LEU A 44 5.00 0.78 -1.35
N PHE A 45 4.40 0.19 -0.32
CA PHE A 45 4.33 -1.24 -0.09
C PHE A 45 2.91 -1.72 -0.33
N PHE A 46 2.71 -2.78 -1.10
CA PHE A 46 1.41 -3.41 -1.28
C PHE A 46 1.48 -4.88 -0.86
N GLU A 47 0.50 -5.29 -0.08
CA GLU A 47 0.21 -6.68 0.24
C GLU A 47 -1.30 -6.91 0.22
N ASP A 48 -1.73 -8.07 -0.26
CA ASP A 48 -3.13 -8.49 -0.17
C ASP A 48 -3.45 -9.04 1.22
N ILE A 49 -3.48 -8.12 2.19
CA ILE A 49 -3.99 -8.27 3.55
C ILE A 49 -5.18 -7.32 3.72
N ASN A 50 -6.09 -7.59 4.65
CA ASN A 50 -7.23 -6.70 4.93
C ASN A 50 -8.16 -6.46 3.72
N TYR A 51 -8.26 -7.41 2.78
CA TYR A 51 -8.98 -7.29 1.50
C TYR A 51 -8.45 -6.18 0.60
N ALA A 52 -7.13 -6.01 0.55
CA ALA A 52 -6.50 -4.94 -0.21
C ALA A 52 -6.56 -5.14 -1.73
N ALA A 53 -6.54 -6.40 -2.23
CA ALA A 53 -6.64 -6.71 -3.67
C ALA A 53 -8.09 -6.96 -4.08
N ASP A 54 -8.56 -8.19 -4.05
CA ASP A 54 -9.95 -8.52 -4.35
C ASP A 54 -10.90 -7.90 -3.31
N GLY A 55 -11.87 -7.12 -3.77
CA GLY A 55 -12.73 -6.31 -2.89
C GLY A 55 -12.12 -4.98 -2.44
N GLY A 56 -10.91 -4.66 -2.89
CA GLY A 56 -10.17 -3.43 -2.62
C GLY A 56 -9.69 -2.72 -3.88
N LEU A 57 -8.38 -2.70 -4.10
CA LEU A 57 -7.76 -2.00 -5.22
C LEU A 57 -8.17 -2.57 -6.59
N TYR A 58 -8.32 -3.88 -6.70
CA TYR A 58 -8.90 -4.52 -7.88
C TYR A 58 -10.41 -4.33 -7.88
N ALA A 59 -10.94 -3.64 -8.89
CA ALA A 59 -12.31 -3.15 -8.89
C ALA A 59 -13.39 -4.20 -9.22
N GLU A 60 -13.06 -5.50 -9.22
CA GLU A 60 -14.03 -6.60 -9.34
C GLU A 60 -14.99 -6.61 -8.15
N LEU A 61 -16.28 -6.59 -8.43
CA LEU A 61 -17.33 -6.55 -7.40
C LEU A 61 -17.94 -7.93 -7.12
N VAL A 62 -17.66 -8.94 -7.95
CA VAL A 62 -18.17 -10.30 -7.80
C VAL A 62 -17.19 -11.18 -7.05
N LYS A 63 -17.61 -11.70 -5.91
CA LYS A 63 -16.86 -12.70 -5.16
C LYS A 63 -17.01 -14.09 -5.81
N ASN A 64 -15.91 -14.87 -5.90
CA ASN A 64 -15.92 -16.22 -6.44
C ASN A 64 -16.53 -16.29 -7.86
N ARG A 65 -16.04 -15.45 -8.75
CA ARG A 65 -16.59 -15.23 -10.10
C ARG A 65 -16.59 -16.47 -11.02
N SER A 66 -15.67 -17.44 -10.76
CA SER A 66 -15.50 -18.68 -11.55
C SER A 66 -15.82 -19.93 -10.75
N PHE A 67 -16.47 -19.83 -9.59
CA PHE A 67 -16.90 -20.97 -8.76
C PHE A 67 -15.74 -21.89 -8.31
N GLU A 68 -14.52 -21.35 -8.17
CA GLU A 68 -13.32 -22.13 -7.85
C GLU A 68 -13.03 -22.21 -6.34
N PHE A 69 -13.75 -21.49 -5.49
CA PHE A 69 -13.59 -21.64 -4.02
C PHE A 69 -13.84 -23.10 -3.62
N PRO A 70 -13.18 -23.64 -2.59
CA PRO A 70 -13.40 -25.03 -2.15
C PRO A 70 -14.89 -25.36 -1.92
N GLN A 71 -15.63 -24.43 -1.33
CA GLN A 71 -17.09 -24.44 -1.34
C GLN A 71 -17.55 -23.68 -2.58
N ARG A 72 -17.77 -24.39 -3.69
CA ARG A 72 -17.99 -23.81 -5.04
C ARG A 72 -19.00 -22.68 -5.12
N LEU A 73 -20.05 -22.72 -4.30
CA LEU A 73 -21.08 -21.67 -4.23
C LEU A 73 -20.89 -20.69 -3.08
N MET A 74 -19.72 -20.67 -2.42
CA MET A 74 -19.43 -19.62 -1.42
C MET A 74 -19.51 -18.24 -2.06
N GLY A 75 -20.23 -17.31 -1.42
CA GLY A 75 -20.53 -15.98 -1.98
C GLY A 75 -21.76 -15.96 -2.91
N TRP A 76 -22.34 -17.12 -3.22
CA TRP A 76 -23.50 -17.26 -4.09
C TRP A 76 -24.69 -17.89 -3.36
N LYS A 77 -25.86 -17.33 -3.62
CA LYS A 77 -27.14 -17.91 -3.22
C LYS A 77 -27.90 -18.30 -4.48
N THR A 78 -28.40 -19.55 -4.52
CA THR A 78 -29.07 -20.09 -5.71
C THR A 78 -30.58 -20.23 -5.49
N TYR A 79 -31.34 -20.14 -6.59
CA TYR A 79 -32.78 -20.28 -6.63
C TYR A 79 -33.18 -21.23 -7.77
N GLY A 80 -34.20 -22.08 -7.57
CA GLY A 80 -34.65 -23.01 -8.58
C GLY A 80 -33.62 -24.10 -8.85
N LYS A 81 -33.50 -24.53 -10.11
CA LYS A 81 -32.60 -25.61 -10.50
C LYS A 81 -31.28 -25.05 -11.03
N VAL A 82 -30.29 -24.97 -10.13
CA VAL A 82 -28.90 -24.59 -10.41
C VAL A 82 -28.02 -25.78 -10.10
N THR A 83 -27.15 -26.17 -11.04
CA THR A 83 -26.23 -27.30 -10.88
C THR A 83 -24.81 -26.88 -11.23
N LEU A 84 -23.85 -27.34 -10.44
CA LEU A 84 -22.42 -27.19 -10.72
C LEU A 84 -21.96 -28.18 -11.77
N GLN A 85 -21.07 -27.73 -12.64
CA GLN A 85 -20.40 -28.50 -13.68
C GLN A 85 -18.89 -28.24 -13.59
N ASP A 86 -18.06 -29.10 -14.22
CA ASP A 86 -16.62 -29.10 -14.13
C ASP A 86 -15.88 -29.28 -15.48
N ASP A 87 -16.62 -29.17 -16.59
CA ASP A 87 -16.08 -29.23 -17.95
C ASP A 87 -16.14 -27.88 -18.69
N GLY A 88 -15.81 -26.80 -17.96
CA GLY A 88 -15.85 -25.41 -18.42
C GLY A 88 -14.76 -25.08 -19.45
N PRO A 89 -14.78 -23.82 -19.96
CA PRO A 89 -13.94 -23.40 -21.07
C PRO A 89 -12.47 -23.12 -20.69
N PHE A 90 -12.18 -23.01 -19.39
CA PHE A 90 -10.85 -22.61 -18.91
C PHE A 90 -10.18 -23.75 -18.15
N GLU A 91 -8.97 -24.11 -18.57
CA GLU A 91 -8.22 -25.25 -18.01
C GLU A 91 -8.00 -25.13 -16.50
N ARG A 92 -7.69 -23.93 -16.02
CA ARG A 92 -7.40 -23.68 -14.60
C ARG A 92 -8.63 -23.28 -13.78
N ASN A 93 -9.74 -22.95 -14.46
CA ASN A 93 -11.03 -22.58 -13.87
C ASN A 93 -12.16 -23.36 -14.58
N PRO A 94 -12.22 -24.69 -14.39
CA PRO A 94 -13.15 -25.52 -15.13
C PRO A 94 -14.59 -25.51 -14.60
N HIS A 95 -14.83 -24.93 -13.42
CA HIS A 95 -16.17 -24.97 -12.81
C HIS A 95 -17.07 -23.86 -13.35
N TYR A 96 -18.34 -24.23 -13.52
CA TYR A 96 -19.38 -23.29 -13.94
C TYR A 96 -20.77 -23.73 -13.41
N VAL A 97 -21.74 -22.86 -13.53
CA VAL A 97 -23.13 -23.18 -13.15
C VAL A 97 -24.03 -23.35 -14.35
N ARG A 98 -24.93 -24.34 -14.28
CA ARG A 98 -26.01 -24.54 -15.21
C ARG A 98 -27.34 -24.13 -14.60
N LEU A 99 -28.02 -23.19 -15.23
CA LEU A 99 -29.38 -22.77 -14.91
C LEU A 99 -30.37 -23.52 -15.80
N ASP A 100 -31.36 -24.16 -15.17
CA ASP A 100 -32.43 -24.89 -15.89
C ASP A 100 -33.79 -24.37 -15.41
N ASN A 101 -34.47 -23.65 -16.29
CA ASN A 101 -35.83 -23.14 -16.07
C ASN A 101 -36.85 -23.93 -16.82
N PRO A 102 -37.64 -24.82 -16.15
CA PRO A 102 -38.65 -25.65 -16.81
C PRO A 102 -39.90 -24.90 -17.27
N GLY A 103 -39.96 -23.57 -17.05
CA GLY A 103 -41.08 -22.74 -17.53
C GLY A 103 -42.27 -22.66 -16.58
N HIS A 104 -42.11 -23.01 -15.31
CA HIS A 104 -43.20 -22.83 -14.33
C HIS A 104 -43.36 -21.33 -13.96
N ALA A 105 -44.54 -20.78 -14.19
CA ALA A 105 -44.91 -19.46 -13.71
C ALA A 105 -44.64 -19.33 -12.21
N HIS A 106 -43.94 -18.27 -11.77
CA HIS A 106 -43.58 -17.96 -10.37
C HIS A 106 -42.36 -18.66 -9.76
N LYS A 107 -41.59 -19.47 -10.49
CA LYS A 107 -40.30 -19.98 -9.99
C LYS A 107 -39.14 -19.52 -10.88
N HIS A 108 -38.42 -18.52 -10.40
CA HIS A 108 -37.19 -18.07 -11.06
C HIS A 108 -36.06 -19.08 -10.77
N THR A 109 -35.28 -19.41 -11.80
CA THR A 109 -33.99 -20.10 -11.64
C THR A 109 -32.89 -19.09 -11.80
N GLY A 110 -32.01 -18.97 -10.81
CA GLY A 110 -30.97 -17.97 -10.83
C GLY A 110 -30.07 -18.01 -9.61
N LEU A 111 -29.26 -16.96 -9.49
CA LEU A 111 -28.28 -16.81 -8.41
C LEU A 111 -28.07 -15.34 -8.04
N ASP A 112 -27.78 -15.12 -6.77
CA ASP A 112 -27.39 -13.82 -6.20
C ASP A 112 -25.94 -13.88 -5.74
N ASN A 113 -25.14 -12.83 -6.02
CA ASN A 113 -23.81 -12.65 -5.46
C ASN A 113 -23.79 -11.54 -4.44
N GLU A 114 -23.23 -11.82 -3.29
CA GLU A 114 -23.15 -10.88 -2.16
C GLU A 114 -22.01 -9.85 -2.28
N GLY A 115 -21.06 -10.06 -3.21
CA GLY A 115 -19.84 -9.26 -3.33
C GLY A 115 -18.91 -9.38 -2.12
N PHE A 116 -18.03 -8.41 -1.97
CA PHE A 116 -17.11 -8.29 -0.84
C PHE A 116 -17.71 -7.35 0.21
N PHE A 117 -18.30 -7.92 1.29
CA PHE A 117 -19.05 -7.17 2.30
C PHE A 117 -20.24 -6.37 1.72
N GLY A 118 -20.79 -6.81 0.60
CA GLY A 118 -21.78 -6.13 -0.24
C GLY A 118 -21.17 -5.56 -1.52
N ILE A 119 -22.01 -5.19 -2.47
CA ILE A 119 -21.62 -4.52 -3.71
C ILE A 119 -21.91 -3.03 -3.57
N GLY A 120 -20.86 -2.18 -3.59
CA GLY A 120 -21.04 -0.72 -3.56
C GLY A 120 -21.43 -0.18 -4.93
N VAL A 121 -22.54 0.53 -4.99
CA VAL A 121 -22.98 1.23 -6.21
C VAL A 121 -23.36 2.68 -5.92
N LYS A 122 -23.03 3.58 -6.85
CA LYS A 122 -23.34 5.03 -6.77
C LYS A 122 -24.38 5.43 -7.82
N GLN A 123 -25.35 6.21 -7.39
CA GLN A 123 -26.40 6.71 -8.29
C GLN A 123 -25.79 7.42 -9.52
N GLY A 124 -26.25 7.02 -10.70
CA GLY A 124 -25.82 7.59 -11.97
C GLY A 124 -24.59 6.94 -12.57
N GLU A 125 -23.79 6.21 -11.78
CA GLU A 125 -22.62 5.48 -12.26
C GLU A 125 -23.01 4.24 -13.05
N GLU A 126 -22.12 3.83 -13.95
CA GLU A 126 -22.30 2.69 -14.84
C GLU A 126 -21.39 1.54 -14.42
N TYR A 127 -21.93 0.32 -14.51
CA TYR A 127 -21.25 -0.91 -14.13
C TYR A 127 -21.30 -1.87 -15.31
N ARG A 128 -20.15 -2.41 -15.70
CA ARG A 128 -20.02 -3.40 -16.77
C ARG A 128 -20.17 -4.78 -16.18
N PHE A 129 -21.27 -5.43 -16.48
CA PHE A 129 -21.45 -6.86 -16.26
C PHE A 129 -20.91 -7.63 -17.43
N SER A 130 -20.18 -8.73 -17.19
CA SER A 130 -19.76 -9.68 -18.20
C SER A 130 -19.88 -11.11 -17.70
N VAL A 131 -20.11 -12.04 -18.64
CA VAL A 131 -20.24 -13.46 -18.34
C VAL A 131 -19.84 -14.28 -19.55
N TRP A 132 -19.13 -15.37 -19.35
CA TRP A 132 -19.01 -16.41 -20.36
C TRP A 132 -20.22 -17.32 -20.27
N ALA A 133 -20.89 -17.56 -21.40
CA ALA A 133 -22.13 -18.33 -21.43
C ALA A 133 -22.28 -19.14 -22.71
N ARG A 134 -23.08 -20.24 -22.61
CA ARG A 134 -23.46 -21.04 -23.76
C ARG A 134 -24.86 -21.65 -23.59
N LEU A 135 -25.43 -22.14 -24.68
CA LEU A 135 -26.64 -22.96 -24.70
C LEU A 135 -26.23 -24.45 -24.83
N PRO A 136 -26.22 -25.25 -23.75
CA PRO A 136 -25.71 -26.65 -23.80
C PRO A 136 -26.50 -27.56 -24.73
N HIS A 137 -27.75 -27.22 -24.98
CA HIS A 137 -28.64 -28.01 -25.88
C HIS A 137 -28.92 -27.32 -27.20
N GLY A 138 -28.23 -26.19 -27.48
CA GLY A 138 -28.58 -25.34 -28.61
C GLY A 138 -29.92 -24.60 -28.38
N GLY A 139 -30.38 -23.84 -29.37
CA GLY A 139 -31.63 -23.12 -29.29
C GLY A 139 -31.58 -21.81 -30.10
N THR A 140 -32.67 -21.06 -30.06
CA THR A 140 -32.83 -19.78 -30.77
C THR A 140 -32.39 -18.57 -29.93
N GLY A 141 -32.01 -18.81 -28.70
CA GLY A 141 -31.56 -17.79 -27.73
C GLY A 141 -32.37 -17.82 -26.43
N GLU A 142 -31.65 -17.89 -25.31
CA GLU A 142 -32.23 -17.83 -23.98
C GLU A 142 -31.92 -16.44 -23.35
N LYS A 143 -32.84 -15.92 -22.54
CA LYS A 143 -32.70 -14.61 -21.92
C LYS A 143 -32.31 -14.75 -20.46
N ILE A 144 -31.17 -14.17 -20.10
CA ILE A 144 -30.82 -13.94 -18.71
C ILE A 144 -31.09 -12.48 -18.36
N ARG A 145 -31.61 -12.28 -17.15
CA ARG A 145 -31.80 -10.94 -16.59
C ARG A 145 -30.79 -10.70 -15.50
N VAL A 146 -30.16 -9.54 -15.53
CA VAL A 146 -29.12 -9.12 -14.61
C VAL A 146 -29.60 -7.87 -13.90
N GLU A 147 -29.55 -7.89 -12.57
CA GLU A 147 -30.09 -6.81 -11.74
C GLU A 147 -29.14 -6.45 -10.58
N LEU A 148 -29.18 -5.18 -10.19
CA LEU A 148 -28.66 -4.74 -8.89
C LEU A 148 -29.87 -4.50 -7.97
N VAL A 149 -29.87 -5.16 -6.82
CA VAL A 149 -31.02 -5.19 -5.89
C VAL A 149 -30.60 -4.94 -4.46
N ASP A 150 -31.52 -4.46 -3.62
CA ASP A 150 -31.41 -4.46 -2.19
C ASP A 150 -32.12 -5.67 -1.60
N THR A 151 -31.37 -6.66 -1.09
CA THR A 151 -31.95 -7.88 -0.49
C THR A 151 -32.32 -7.71 0.99
N LYS A 152 -31.98 -6.57 1.62
CA LYS A 152 -32.33 -6.31 3.01
C LYS A 152 -33.72 -5.70 3.21
N SER A 153 -34.31 -5.13 2.14
CA SER A 153 -35.68 -4.64 2.17
C SER A 153 -36.67 -5.81 2.12
N MET A 154 -37.45 -5.98 3.19
CA MET A 154 -38.55 -6.95 3.23
C MET A 154 -39.68 -6.43 2.35
N GLY A 155 -39.90 -6.98 1.15
CA GLY A 155 -40.92 -6.59 0.21
C GLY A 155 -40.61 -7.01 -1.23
N GLU A 156 -41.38 -6.56 -2.19
CA GLU A 156 -41.05 -6.71 -3.61
C GLU A 156 -39.70 -6.00 -3.86
N HIS A 157 -38.68 -6.77 -4.19
CA HIS A 157 -37.33 -6.28 -4.44
C HIS A 157 -37.35 -5.40 -5.70
N GLN A 158 -37.31 -4.09 -5.50
CA GLN A 158 -37.16 -3.16 -6.62
C GLN A 158 -35.68 -3.18 -7.06
N ALA A 159 -35.46 -3.65 -8.30
CA ALA A 159 -34.16 -3.50 -8.92
C ALA A 159 -33.86 -2.03 -9.20
N PHE A 160 -32.68 -1.55 -8.76
CA PHE A 160 -32.23 -0.18 -9.08
C PHE A 160 -31.35 -0.12 -10.32
N ALA A 161 -31.02 -1.26 -10.90
CA ALA A 161 -30.49 -1.39 -12.25
C ALA A 161 -30.93 -2.76 -12.79
N SER A 162 -31.28 -2.82 -14.06
CA SER A 162 -31.72 -4.07 -14.69
C SER A 162 -31.43 -4.06 -16.18
N GLN A 163 -30.92 -5.15 -16.69
CA GLN A 163 -30.71 -5.38 -18.12
C GLN A 163 -30.99 -6.84 -18.48
N THR A 164 -31.20 -7.10 -19.76
CA THR A 164 -31.42 -8.44 -20.30
C THR A 164 -30.40 -8.75 -21.37
N LEU A 165 -29.75 -9.91 -21.27
CA LEU A 165 -28.86 -10.45 -22.27
C LEU A 165 -29.51 -11.65 -22.95
N THR A 166 -29.34 -11.78 -24.26
CA THR A 166 -29.72 -12.97 -25.02
C THR A 166 -28.48 -13.83 -25.26
N ILE A 167 -28.50 -15.07 -24.75
CA ILE A 167 -27.46 -16.04 -24.96
C ILE A 167 -27.87 -16.87 -26.18
N ASP A 168 -27.12 -16.76 -27.26
CA ASP A 168 -27.50 -17.29 -28.59
C ASP A 168 -26.48 -18.30 -29.16
N SER A 169 -25.42 -18.62 -28.44
CA SER A 169 -24.36 -19.50 -28.90
C SER A 169 -24.39 -20.86 -28.16
N LYS A 170 -24.20 -21.95 -28.89
CA LYS A 170 -23.92 -23.27 -28.32
C LYS A 170 -22.49 -23.43 -27.82
N ASP A 171 -21.59 -22.61 -28.35
CA ASP A 171 -20.20 -22.54 -27.94
C ASP A 171 -20.02 -21.44 -26.90
N TRP A 172 -19.05 -21.59 -26.01
CA TRP A 172 -18.73 -20.57 -25.00
C TRP A 172 -18.38 -19.23 -25.66
N LYS A 173 -19.05 -18.18 -25.24
CA LYS A 173 -18.86 -16.82 -25.73
C LYS A 173 -19.01 -15.83 -24.58
N LYS A 174 -18.22 -14.76 -24.59
CA LYS A 174 -18.33 -13.65 -23.62
C LYS A 174 -19.44 -12.71 -24.03
N TYR A 175 -20.36 -12.46 -23.10
CA TYR A 175 -21.46 -11.49 -23.24
C TYR A 175 -21.26 -10.35 -22.24
N GLN A 176 -21.67 -9.16 -22.60
CA GLN A 176 -21.53 -7.96 -21.76
C GLN A 176 -22.75 -7.06 -21.84
N VAL A 177 -23.04 -6.34 -20.74
CA VAL A 177 -24.07 -5.30 -20.69
C VAL A 177 -23.70 -4.26 -19.64
N ILE A 178 -24.14 -3.02 -19.85
CA ILE A 178 -23.97 -1.92 -18.89
C ILE A 178 -25.21 -1.78 -18.02
N LEU A 179 -25.00 -1.80 -16.71
CA LEU A 179 -25.99 -1.51 -15.69
C LEU A 179 -25.77 -0.07 -15.20
N LYS A 180 -26.78 0.79 -15.26
CA LYS A 180 -26.72 2.14 -14.70
C LYS A 180 -27.47 2.17 -13.38
N ALA A 181 -26.78 2.49 -12.29
CA ALA A 181 -27.36 2.48 -10.95
C ALA A 181 -28.34 3.64 -10.75
N GLY A 182 -29.57 3.33 -10.35
CA GLY A 182 -30.59 4.34 -10.05
C GLY A 182 -30.50 4.94 -8.63
N VAL A 183 -29.71 4.30 -7.74
CA VAL A 183 -29.52 4.71 -6.35
C VAL A 183 -28.08 4.51 -5.92
N THR A 184 -27.69 5.17 -4.82
CA THR A 184 -26.45 4.86 -4.11
C THR A 184 -26.74 3.84 -3.02
N ASN A 185 -26.05 2.69 -3.06
CA ASN A 185 -26.18 1.64 -2.05
C ASN A 185 -24.81 1.02 -1.77
N PRO A 186 -24.33 1.01 -0.52
CA PRO A 186 -23.03 0.41 -0.18
C PRO A 186 -23.05 -1.12 -0.13
N LYS A 187 -24.23 -1.74 -0.13
CA LYS A 187 -24.42 -3.18 0.09
C LYS A 187 -25.50 -3.78 -0.82
N ALA A 188 -25.42 -3.44 -2.09
CA ALA A 188 -26.24 -4.08 -3.13
C ALA A 188 -25.84 -5.54 -3.33
N THR A 189 -26.70 -6.27 -4.01
CA THR A 189 -26.51 -7.66 -4.45
C THR A 189 -26.67 -7.73 -5.95
N LEU A 190 -25.80 -8.46 -6.63
CA LEU A 190 -25.94 -8.80 -8.04
C LEU A 190 -26.87 -10.00 -8.15
N ARG A 191 -27.97 -9.86 -8.87
CA ARG A 191 -28.94 -10.92 -9.14
C ARG A 191 -28.92 -11.30 -10.62
N ILE A 192 -28.84 -12.60 -10.91
CA ILE A 192 -28.90 -13.13 -12.27
C ILE A 192 -29.93 -14.23 -12.29
N PHE A 193 -30.88 -14.19 -13.24
CA PHE A 193 -31.84 -15.28 -13.40
C PHE A 193 -32.20 -15.51 -14.87
N LEU A 194 -32.55 -16.76 -15.16
CA LEU A 194 -33.00 -17.17 -16.46
C LEU A 194 -34.46 -16.75 -16.65
N ALA A 195 -34.67 -15.73 -17.50
CA ALA A 195 -35.98 -15.12 -17.74
C ALA A 195 -36.83 -15.86 -18.78
N SER A 196 -36.23 -16.73 -19.59
CA SER A 196 -36.90 -17.60 -20.55
C SER A 196 -36.97 -19.05 -20.03
N GLN A 197 -37.82 -19.86 -20.62
CA GLN A 197 -37.78 -21.30 -20.42
C GLN A 197 -36.60 -21.89 -21.20
N GLY A 198 -35.75 -22.70 -20.57
CA GLY A 198 -34.59 -23.30 -21.22
C GLY A 198 -33.45 -23.58 -20.27
N THR A 199 -32.26 -23.78 -20.83
CA THR A 199 -31.04 -24.10 -20.08
C THR A 199 -29.88 -23.23 -20.56
N VAL A 200 -29.13 -22.60 -19.63
CA VAL A 200 -27.96 -21.79 -19.91
C VAL A 200 -26.81 -22.18 -18.96
N ASP A 201 -25.61 -22.29 -19.49
CA ASP A 201 -24.37 -22.42 -18.73
C ASP A 201 -23.73 -21.04 -18.56
N LEU A 202 -23.28 -20.74 -17.34
CA LEU A 202 -22.63 -19.44 -16.98
C LEU A 202 -21.31 -19.70 -16.26
N GLU A 203 -20.25 -19.01 -16.69
CA GLU A 203 -18.92 -19.07 -16.13
C GLU A 203 -18.29 -17.66 -16.12
N HIS A 204 -17.30 -17.41 -15.28
CA HIS A 204 -16.55 -16.15 -15.11
C HIS A 204 -17.47 -14.93 -15.09
N ILE A 205 -18.32 -14.89 -14.07
CA ILE A 205 -19.28 -13.80 -13.87
C ILE A 205 -18.58 -12.61 -13.21
N SER A 206 -18.61 -11.46 -13.86
CA SER A 206 -17.85 -10.27 -13.46
C SER A 206 -18.71 -9.02 -13.45
N LEU A 207 -18.42 -8.10 -12.53
CA LEU A 207 -19.04 -6.79 -12.46
C LEU A 207 -18.00 -5.73 -12.06
N PHE A 208 -17.72 -4.78 -12.95
CA PHE A 208 -16.79 -3.69 -12.71
C PHE A 208 -17.46 -2.33 -12.86
N PRO A 209 -17.06 -1.29 -12.10
CA PRO A 209 -17.37 0.08 -12.48
C PRO A 209 -16.78 0.36 -13.87
N VAL A 210 -17.49 1.15 -14.69
CA VAL A 210 -16.96 1.61 -15.98
C VAL A 210 -15.89 2.69 -15.75
N ASP A 211 -16.08 3.53 -14.74
CA ASP A 211 -15.10 4.55 -14.33
C ASP A 211 -14.03 3.93 -13.41
N THR A 212 -13.05 3.30 -14.01
CA THR A 212 -11.84 2.80 -13.36
C THR A 212 -10.70 3.82 -13.43
N TRP A 213 -9.65 3.63 -12.64
CA TRP A 213 -8.48 4.49 -12.71
C TRP A 213 -7.83 4.42 -14.11
N LYS A 214 -7.58 5.61 -14.69
CA LYS A 214 -7.11 5.79 -16.09
C LYS A 214 -7.97 5.11 -17.18
N GLY A 215 -9.17 4.64 -16.84
CA GLY A 215 -10.12 4.08 -17.78
C GLY A 215 -9.78 2.69 -18.29
N HIS A 216 -8.91 1.94 -17.62
CA HIS A 216 -8.61 0.55 -17.98
C HIS A 216 -9.86 -0.31 -17.80
N GLU A 217 -10.21 -1.08 -18.82
CA GLU A 217 -11.29 -2.06 -18.71
C GLU A 217 -10.94 -3.10 -17.65
N ASN A 218 -11.88 -3.38 -16.74
CA ASN A 218 -11.66 -4.29 -15.63
C ASN A 218 -10.42 -3.94 -14.78
N GLY A 219 -10.19 -2.64 -14.63
CA GLY A 219 -9.01 -2.09 -13.98
C GLY A 219 -9.15 -1.89 -12.46
N LEU A 220 -8.46 -0.85 -11.99
CA LEU A 220 -8.34 -0.57 -10.57
C LEU A 220 -9.43 0.41 -10.09
N ARG A 221 -9.79 0.29 -8.81
CA ARG A 221 -10.68 1.20 -8.13
C ARG A 221 -10.09 2.61 -8.09
N LYS A 222 -10.82 3.55 -8.70
CA LYS A 222 -10.30 4.88 -9.04
C LYS A 222 -9.84 5.68 -7.83
N ASP A 223 -10.62 5.72 -6.75
CA ASP A 223 -10.29 6.49 -5.55
C ASP A 223 -9.05 5.95 -4.84
N LEU A 224 -8.89 4.62 -4.80
CA LEU A 224 -7.74 3.96 -4.17
C LEU A 224 -6.46 4.16 -5.00
N ALA A 225 -6.51 3.88 -6.29
CA ALA A 225 -5.35 4.04 -7.17
C ALA A 225 -4.92 5.52 -7.29
N GLN A 226 -5.87 6.46 -7.34
CA GLN A 226 -5.55 7.88 -7.33
C GLN A 226 -4.87 8.32 -6.02
N ALA A 227 -5.31 7.79 -4.87
CA ALA A 227 -4.65 8.08 -3.61
C ALA A 227 -3.18 7.61 -3.60
N LEU A 228 -2.85 6.49 -4.27
CA LEU A 228 -1.46 6.05 -4.43
C LEU A 228 -0.66 6.99 -5.33
N ALA A 229 -1.22 7.35 -6.49
CA ALA A 229 -0.57 8.25 -7.45
C ALA A 229 -0.31 9.64 -6.87
N ASP A 230 -1.22 10.16 -6.02
CA ASP A 230 -1.09 11.47 -5.37
C ASP A 230 0.09 11.54 -4.38
N ILE A 231 0.65 10.43 -3.96
CA ILE A 231 1.88 10.40 -3.14
C ILE A 231 3.11 10.76 -3.98
N HIS A 232 3.11 10.49 -5.29
CA HIS A 232 4.25 10.55 -6.18
C HIS A 232 5.36 9.58 -5.75
N PRO A 233 5.06 8.28 -5.63
CA PRO A 233 6.02 7.31 -5.13
C PRO A 233 7.18 7.11 -6.09
N GLY A 234 8.39 6.95 -5.55
CA GLY A 234 9.58 6.64 -6.34
C GLY A 234 9.80 5.13 -6.53
N VAL A 235 9.20 4.29 -5.69
CA VAL A 235 9.28 2.83 -5.75
C VAL A 235 7.95 2.22 -5.33
N PHE A 236 7.59 1.08 -5.93
CA PHE A 236 6.41 0.29 -5.57
C PHE A 236 6.82 -1.17 -5.32
N ARG A 237 6.78 -1.58 -4.05
CA ARG A 237 7.04 -2.96 -3.61
C ARG A 237 5.76 -3.77 -3.65
N PHE A 238 5.79 -4.94 -4.30
CA PHE A 238 4.68 -5.87 -4.44
C PHE A 238 5.16 -7.33 -4.58
N PRO A 239 4.33 -8.37 -4.47
CA PRO A 239 2.90 -8.41 -4.14
C PRO A 239 2.66 -8.36 -2.63
N GLY A 240 3.68 -8.16 -1.84
CA GLY A 240 3.59 -8.08 -0.40
C GLY A 240 4.90 -8.38 0.31
N GLY A 241 4.72 -8.67 1.44
CA GLY A 241 5.04 -9.24 2.69
C GLY A 241 4.80 -10.74 2.73
N CYS A 242 4.23 -11.22 3.82
CA CYS A 242 4.06 -12.65 4.06
C CYS A 242 3.21 -13.40 3.03
N ILE A 243 2.44 -12.69 2.21
CA ILE A 243 1.73 -13.31 1.08
C ILE A 243 2.67 -13.97 0.07
N VAL A 244 3.92 -13.46 -0.04
CA VAL A 244 4.97 -14.04 -0.89
C VAL A 244 5.34 -15.44 -0.45
N GLU A 245 5.34 -15.67 0.87
CA GLU A 245 5.75 -16.92 1.50
C GLU A 245 4.65 -17.99 1.46
N GLY A 246 3.38 -17.56 1.63
CA GLY A 246 2.25 -18.44 1.88
C GLY A 246 2.26 -19.09 3.27
N THR A 247 1.18 -19.74 3.66
CA THR A 247 1.14 -20.62 4.83
C THR A 247 2.04 -21.84 4.61
N ASP A 248 2.05 -22.32 3.39
CA ASP A 248 2.93 -23.35 2.84
C ASP A 248 3.37 -22.94 1.43
N LEU A 249 4.24 -23.75 0.81
CA LEU A 249 4.76 -23.45 -0.52
C LEU A 249 3.71 -23.59 -1.64
N GLU A 250 2.61 -24.30 -1.42
CA GLU A 250 1.51 -24.43 -2.38
C GLU A 250 0.69 -23.14 -2.46
N THR A 251 0.54 -22.46 -1.31
CA THR A 251 -0.22 -21.21 -1.18
C THR A 251 0.64 -19.96 -1.33
N ARG A 252 1.95 -20.10 -1.59
CA ARG A 252 2.83 -18.95 -1.89
C ARG A 252 2.31 -18.18 -3.10
N TYR A 253 2.65 -16.90 -3.18
CA TYR A 253 2.35 -16.12 -4.38
C TYR A 253 3.22 -16.60 -5.56
N ASP A 254 2.59 -17.25 -6.53
CA ASP A 254 3.24 -17.71 -7.75
C ASP A 254 2.93 -16.73 -8.89
N TRP A 255 3.91 -15.88 -9.23
CA TRP A 255 3.71 -14.82 -10.21
C TRP A 255 3.31 -15.34 -11.60
N LYS A 256 3.79 -16.54 -11.99
CA LYS A 256 3.44 -17.16 -13.28
C LYS A 256 1.96 -17.52 -13.39
N LYS A 257 1.31 -17.79 -12.26
CA LYS A 257 -0.13 -18.00 -12.19
C LYS A 257 -0.93 -16.71 -12.30
N SER A 258 -0.30 -15.57 -12.04
CA SER A 258 -0.96 -14.26 -12.00
C SER A 258 -0.86 -13.45 -13.30
N VAL A 259 -0.35 -14.05 -14.39
CA VAL A 259 -0.21 -13.43 -15.71
C VAL A 259 -0.94 -14.25 -16.79
N GLY A 260 -1.16 -13.66 -17.96
CA GLY A 260 -1.99 -14.24 -19.03
C GLY A 260 -3.47 -13.86 -18.89
N PRO A 261 -4.35 -14.48 -19.67
CA PRO A 261 -5.80 -14.20 -19.64
C PRO A 261 -6.38 -14.37 -18.25
N VAL A 262 -7.12 -13.38 -17.78
CA VAL A 262 -7.64 -13.32 -16.40
C VAL A 262 -8.61 -14.47 -16.12
N GLU A 263 -9.33 -14.94 -17.13
CA GLU A 263 -10.27 -16.04 -17.04
C GLU A 263 -9.58 -17.40 -16.73
N ASN A 264 -8.30 -17.53 -17.07
CA ASN A 264 -7.51 -18.75 -16.84
C ASN A 264 -6.49 -18.61 -15.69
N ARG A 265 -6.54 -17.54 -14.89
CA ARG A 265 -5.71 -17.41 -13.69
C ARG A 265 -6.35 -18.20 -12.55
N PRO A 266 -5.63 -19.16 -11.94
CA PRO A 266 -6.22 -20.00 -10.91
C PRO A 266 -6.45 -19.23 -9.61
N LEU A 267 -7.36 -19.76 -8.81
CA LEU A 267 -7.55 -19.30 -7.43
C LEU A 267 -6.30 -19.63 -6.58
N ASN A 268 -5.92 -18.73 -5.71
CA ASN A 268 -4.95 -18.97 -4.65
C ASN A 268 -5.56 -18.75 -3.27
N GLU A 269 -5.21 -19.59 -2.31
CA GLU A 269 -5.62 -19.38 -0.92
C GLU A 269 -4.83 -18.22 -0.31
N ASN A 270 -5.53 -17.26 0.30
CA ASN A 270 -4.87 -16.17 0.99
C ASN A 270 -4.42 -16.64 2.38
N ARG A 271 -3.14 -16.51 2.69
CA ARG A 271 -2.60 -16.93 3.98
C ARG A 271 -3.24 -16.24 5.19
N TRP A 272 -3.88 -15.11 4.99
CA TRP A 272 -4.51 -14.34 6.07
C TRP A 272 -5.91 -14.85 6.48
N GLN A 273 -6.43 -15.91 5.86
CA GLN A 273 -7.75 -16.47 6.21
C GLN A 273 -7.89 -16.78 7.71
N TYR A 274 -6.89 -17.43 8.29
CA TYR A 274 -6.93 -17.97 9.65
C TYR A 274 -5.78 -17.51 10.55
N THR A 275 -4.96 -16.58 10.10
CA THR A 275 -3.76 -16.15 10.84
C THR A 275 -4.10 -15.47 12.16
N PHE A 276 -5.10 -14.59 12.16
CA PHE A 276 -5.46 -13.80 13.32
C PHE A 276 -6.67 -14.39 14.05
N THR A 277 -6.47 -14.83 15.30
CA THR A 277 -7.51 -15.49 16.12
C THR A 277 -8.72 -14.61 16.44
N HIS A 278 -8.60 -13.29 16.34
CA HIS A 278 -9.69 -12.36 16.60
C HIS A 278 -10.61 -12.14 15.39
N ARG A 279 -10.18 -12.49 14.18
CA ARG A 279 -10.96 -12.33 12.94
C ARG A 279 -10.54 -13.35 11.89
N PHE A 280 -11.41 -14.30 11.59
CA PHE A 280 -11.25 -15.28 10.52
C PHE A 280 -12.10 -14.92 9.31
N TYR A 281 -11.51 -15.07 8.13
CA TYR A 281 -12.20 -14.87 6.86
C TYR A 281 -11.99 -16.11 5.96
N PRO A 282 -12.79 -17.17 6.14
CA PRO A 282 -12.63 -18.43 5.42
C PRO A 282 -12.91 -18.32 3.91
N ASP A 283 -13.43 -17.18 3.47
CA ASP A 283 -13.70 -16.82 2.09
C ASP A 283 -12.65 -15.85 1.49
N TYR A 284 -11.50 -15.70 2.15
CA TYR A 284 -10.42 -14.83 1.69
C TYR A 284 -9.49 -15.59 0.74
N TYR A 285 -9.72 -15.41 -0.55
CA TYR A 285 -8.92 -15.98 -1.64
C TYR A 285 -8.39 -14.88 -2.54
N GLN A 286 -7.37 -15.20 -3.33
CA GLN A 286 -6.83 -14.35 -4.38
C GLN A 286 -7.27 -14.89 -5.73
N SER A 287 -8.00 -14.08 -6.51
CA SER A 287 -8.37 -14.45 -7.89
C SER A 287 -7.23 -14.22 -8.89
N TYR A 288 -6.13 -13.63 -8.45
CA TYR A 288 -5.05 -13.13 -9.31
C TYR A 288 -5.51 -12.12 -10.39
N GLY A 289 -6.70 -11.54 -10.24
CA GLY A 289 -7.16 -10.46 -11.11
C GLY A 289 -6.23 -9.25 -11.05
N LEU A 290 -5.74 -8.92 -9.85
CA LEU A 290 -4.60 -8.03 -9.63
C LEU A 290 -3.35 -8.92 -9.55
N GLY A 291 -2.66 -9.08 -10.68
CA GLY A 291 -1.48 -9.91 -10.82
C GLY A 291 -0.22 -9.10 -11.13
N PHE A 292 0.87 -9.80 -11.47
CA PHE A 292 2.17 -9.14 -11.71
C PHE A 292 2.11 -8.16 -12.88
N TYR A 293 1.37 -8.46 -13.94
CA TYR A 293 1.19 -7.52 -15.04
C TYR A 293 0.56 -6.20 -14.56
N GLU A 294 -0.51 -6.30 -13.79
CA GLU A 294 -1.23 -5.15 -13.25
C GLU A 294 -0.39 -4.36 -12.23
N TYR A 295 0.45 -5.02 -11.43
CA TYR A 295 1.39 -4.35 -10.53
C TYR A 295 2.48 -3.58 -11.30
N PHE A 296 3.05 -4.17 -12.35
CA PHE A 296 4.03 -3.50 -13.21
C PHE A 296 3.41 -2.30 -13.94
N LEU A 297 2.21 -2.47 -14.48
CA LEU A 297 1.49 -1.38 -15.15
C LEU A 297 1.18 -0.24 -14.18
N LEU A 298 0.69 -0.53 -12.98
CA LEU A 298 0.45 0.46 -11.93
C LEU A 298 1.74 1.19 -11.54
N SER A 299 2.86 0.48 -11.41
CA SER A 299 4.17 1.08 -11.12
C SER A 299 4.54 2.11 -12.17
N GLU A 300 4.49 1.73 -13.45
CA GLU A 300 4.81 2.60 -14.59
C GLU A 300 3.88 3.82 -14.63
N GLU A 301 2.59 3.63 -14.45
CA GLU A 301 1.59 4.68 -14.51
C GLU A 301 1.65 5.68 -13.36
N MET A 302 2.18 5.28 -12.19
CA MET A 302 2.52 6.16 -11.08
C MET A 302 3.89 6.83 -11.23
N GLY A 303 4.72 6.38 -12.18
CA GLY A 303 6.11 6.82 -12.31
C GLY A 303 7.04 6.22 -11.25
N ALA A 304 6.67 5.11 -10.63
CA ALA A 304 7.43 4.42 -9.60
C ALA A 304 8.27 3.28 -10.20
N ALA A 305 9.47 3.05 -9.66
CA ALA A 305 10.25 1.87 -10.00
C ALA A 305 9.57 0.61 -9.43
N PRO A 306 9.34 -0.45 -10.22
CA PRO A 306 8.80 -1.70 -9.70
C PRO A 306 9.84 -2.42 -8.85
N LEU A 307 9.41 -2.95 -7.70
CA LEU A 307 10.21 -3.78 -6.80
C LEU A 307 9.41 -5.04 -6.42
N PRO A 308 9.37 -6.05 -7.28
CA PRO A 308 8.76 -7.34 -6.97
C PRO A 308 9.58 -8.08 -5.92
N ILE A 309 8.89 -8.80 -5.03
CA ILE A 309 9.47 -9.72 -4.07
C ILE A 309 9.09 -11.15 -4.44
N LEU A 310 10.06 -12.05 -4.51
CA LEU A 310 9.85 -13.45 -4.85
C LEU A 310 10.15 -14.39 -3.67
N ASN A 311 9.46 -15.51 -3.64
CA ASN A 311 9.71 -16.59 -2.69
C ASN A 311 11.09 -17.22 -2.93
N CYS A 312 11.83 -17.50 -1.85
CA CYS A 312 13.17 -18.11 -1.89
C CYS A 312 13.19 -19.61 -1.54
N GLY A 313 12.05 -20.29 -1.64
CA GLY A 313 11.91 -21.70 -1.23
C GLY A 313 11.60 -21.88 0.25
N LEU A 314 11.18 -20.82 0.93
CA LEU A 314 10.74 -20.86 2.34
C LEU A 314 9.24 -20.54 2.42
N ALA A 315 8.49 -21.36 3.12
CA ALA A 315 7.17 -21.01 3.63
C ALA A 315 7.31 -20.04 4.80
N CYS A 316 6.20 -19.37 5.17
CA CYS A 316 6.24 -18.44 6.29
C CYS A 316 6.65 -19.11 7.59
N GLN A 317 7.83 -18.75 8.11
CA GLN A 317 8.41 -19.37 9.29
C GLN A 317 7.61 -19.11 10.57
N TYR A 318 6.76 -18.06 10.61
CA TYR A 318 5.83 -17.84 11.73
C TYR A 318 4.74 -18.90 11.82
N GLN A 319 4.32 -19.45 10.68
CA GLN A 319 3.22 -20.43 10.62
C GLN A 319 3.73 -21.84 10.43
N ASN A 320 4.85 -22.02 9.74
CA ASN A 320 5.33 -23.33 9.32
C ASN A 320 6.86 -23.36 9.24
N ASN A 321 7.51 -23.58 10.39
CA ASN A 321 8.99 -23.54 10.50
C ASN A 321 9.62 -24.94 10.60
N GLU A 322 8.93 -25.99 10.17
CA GLU A 322 9.52 -27.32 10.08
C GLU A 322 10.36 -27.45 8.79
N GLU A 323 11.51 -28.15 8.85
CA GLU A 323 12.41 -28.32 7.70
C GLU A 323 11.68 -28.83 6.44
N LYS A 324 10.76 -29.77 6.61
CA LYS A 324 9.95 -30.34 5.51
C LYS A 324 8.98 -29.35 4.84
N ALA A 325 8.72 -28.20 5.48
CA ALA A 325 7.87 -27.14 4.92
C ALA A 325 8.61 -26.29 3.90
N HIS A 326 9.92 -26.47 3.79
CA HIS A 326 10.80 -25.66 2.96
C HIS A 326 11.45 -26.50 1.86
N VAL A 327 11.77 -25.88 0.74
CA VAL A 327 12.54 -26.52 -0.33
C VAL A 327 13.95 -26.79 0.13
N ALA A 328 14.48 -27.97 -0.16
CA ALA A 328 15.91 -28.25 0.06
C ALA A 328 16.76 -27.32 -0.82
N VAL A 329 17.94 -26.92 -0.32
CA VAL A 329 18.82 -25.99 -1.06
C VAL A 329 19.23 -26.55 -2.43
N CYS A 330 19.37 -27.87 -2.56
CA CYS A 330 19.67 -28.52 -3.83
C CYS A 330 18.52 -28.54 -4.86
N ASP A 331 17.31 -28.20 -4.44
CA ASP A 331 16.08 -28.25 -5.28
C ASP A 331 15.54 -26.84 -5.61
N LEU A 332 16.36 -25.79 -5.45
CA LEU A 332 15.97 -24.39 -5.67
C LEU A 332 15.95 -23.98 -7.16
N ASP A 333 16.36 -24.83 -8.08
CA ASP A 333 16.50 -24.47 -9.51
C ASP A 333 15.23 -23.88 -10.11
N SER A 334 14.05 -24.42 -9.77
CA SER A 334 12.78 -23.89 -10.29
C SER A 334 12.46 -22.49 -9.73
N TYR A 335 12.78 -22.21 -8.50
CA TYR A 335 12.58 -20.88 -7.86
C TYR A 335 13.55 -19.84 -8.43
N ILE A 336 14.80 -20.26 -8.69
CA ILE A 336 15.80 -19.41 -9.35
C ILE A 336 15.36 -19.11 -10.79
N GLN A 337 14.83 -20.12 -11.50
CA GLN A 337 14.29 -19.93 -12.83
C GLN A 337 13.09 -18.98 -12.84
N ASP A 338 12.22 -19.03 -11.82
CA ASP A 338 11.12 -18.09 -11.66
C ASP A 338 11.62 -16.64 -11.55
N ALA A 339 12.75 -16.40 -10.89
CA ALA A 339 13.36 -15.07 -10.82
C ALA A 339 13.93 -14.61 -12.16
N LEU A 340 14.61 -15.50 -12.90
CA LEU A 340 15.13 -15.21 -14.24
C LEU A 340 14.00 -14.95 -15.24
N ASP A 341 12.96 -15.75 -15.21
CA ASP A 341 11.77 -15.61 -16.05
C ASP A 341 11.00 -14.31 -15.76
N LEU A 342 10.98 -13.87 -14.51
CA LEU A 342 10.35 -12.60 -14.15
C LEU A 342 11.12 -11.41 -14.75
N ILE A 343 12.45 -11.46 -14.74
CA ILE A 343 13.26 -10.42 -15.37
C ILE A 343 13.01 -10.42 -16.89
N GLU A 344 12.91 -11.60 -17.51
CA GLU A 344 12.53 -11.71 -18.93
C GLU A 344 11.12 -11.19 -19.18
N PHE A 345 10.15 -11.51 -18.32
CA PHE A 345 8.78 -10.96 -18.41
C PHE A 345 8.81 -9.42 -18.37
N ALA A 346 9.54 -8.85 -17.43
CA ALA A 346 9.57 -7.40 -17.24
C ALA A 346 10.40 -6.67 -18.32
N ASN A 347 11.55 -7.20 -18.70
CA ASN A 347 12.54 -6.50 -19.50
C ASN A 347 12.86 -7.16 -20.85
N GLY A 348 12.47 -8.43 -21.06
CA GLY A 348 12.80 -9.21 -22.24
C GLY A 348 12.16 -8.67 -23.52
N ASP A 349 12.80 -8.96 -24.65
CA ASP A 349 12.27 -8.68 -25.97
C ASP A 349 10.97 -9.45 -26.23
N VAL A 350 10.07 -8.91 -27.05
CA VAL A 350 8.77 -9.52 -27.40
C VAL A 350 8.85 -10.89 -28.07
N ASN A 351 10.05 -11.26 -28.56
CA ASN A 351 10.30 -12.58 -29.17
C ASN A 351 10.77 -13.61 -28.13
N THR A 352 11.06 -13.21 -26.91
CA THR A 352 11.37 -14.14 -25.82
C THR A 352 10.09 -14.76 -25.25
N THR A 353 10.20 -15.86 -24.52
CA THR A 353 9.03 -16.58 -23.97
C THR A 353 8.17 -15.66 -23.12
N TRP A 354 8.76 -15.01 -22.14
CA TRP A 354 8.02 -14.19 -21.17
C TRP A 354 7.79 -12.76 -21.64
N GLY A 355 8.70 -12.20 -22.44
CA GLY A 355 8.48 -10.91 -23.11
C GLY A 355 7.30 -10.97 -24.08
N LYS A 356 7.08 -12.12 -24.72
CA LYS A 356 5.88 -12.34 -25.54
C LYS A 356 4.61 -12.36 -24.71
N VAL A 357 4.60 -13.03 -23.54
CA VAL A 357 3.43 -13.02 -22.63
C VAL A 357 3.07 -11.59 -22.24
N ARG A 358 4.06 -10.77 -21.86
CA ARG A 358 3.82 -9.35 -21.55
C ARG A 358 3.20 -8.61 -22.75
N ALA A 359 3.75 -8.80 -23.94
CA ALA A 359 3.28 -8.14 -25.17
C ALA A 359 1.84 -8.58 -25.52
N ASP A 360 1.54 -9.88 -25.42
CA ASP A 360 0.21 -10.42 -25.67
C ASP A 360 -0.84 -9.88 -24.66
N MET A 361 -0.40 -9.49 -23.45
CA MET A 361 -1.23 -8.82 -22.46
C MET A 361 -1.42 -7.31 -22.74
N GLY A 362 -0.80 -6.78 -23.81
CA GLY A 362 -0.99 -5.40 -24.24
C GLY A 362 0.18 -4.45 -23.98
N HIS A 363 1.29 -4.92 -23.41
CA HIS A 363 2.45 -4.09 -23.09
C HIS A 363 3.74 -4.60 -23.76
N PRO A 364 4.00 -4.28 -25.05
CA PRO A 364 5.19 -4.74 -25.76
C PRO A 364 6.49 -4.11 -25.26
N ALA A 365 6.44 -2.89 -24.67
CA ALA A 365 7.61 -2.23 -24.11
C ALA A 365 8.08 -2.88 -22.81
N PRO A 366 9.38 -2.80 -22.45
CA PRO A 366 9.86 -3.27 -21.16
C PRO A 366 9.38 -2.38 -20.02
N PHE A 367 9.13 -2.95 -18.83
CA PHE A 367 8.81 -2.23 -17.61
C PHE A 367 10.03 -1.64 -16.89
N ASN A 368 11.24 -1.87 -17.42
CA ASN A 368 12.50 -1.35 -16.87
C ASN A 368 12.76 -1.78 -15.41
N LEU A 369 12.51 -3.05 -15.09
CA LEU A 369 12.82 -3.64 -13.79
C LEU A 369 14.32 -3.48 -13.47
N LYS A 370 14.61 -2.91 -12.29
CA LYS A 370 15.97 -2.68 -11.77
C LYS A 370 16.21 -3.32 -10.42
N TYR A 371 15.16 -3.61 -9.67
CA TYR A 371 15.21 -4.08 -8.30
C TYR A 371 14.44 -5.38 -8.17
N LEU A 372 15.01 -6.36 -7.47
CA LEU A 372 14.35 -7.64 -7.23
C LEU A 372 14.64 -8.09 -5.79
N GLY A 373 13.58 -8.27 -5.02
CA GLY A 373 13.67 -8.84 -3.67
C GLY A 373 13.55 -10.36 -3.70
N ILE A 374 14.37 -11.04 -2.92
CA ILE A 374 14.36 -12.49 -2.76
C ILE A 374 14.11 -12.84 -1.31
N GLY A 375 12.94 -13.40 -1.03
CA GLY A 375 12.47 -13.69 0.32
C GLY A 375 11.83 -12.47 1.02
N ASN A 376 11.04 -12.74 2.05
CA ASN A 376 10.37 -11.76 2.89
C ASN A 376 10.45 -12.19 4.36
N GLU A 377 10.98 -11.33 5.23
CA GLU A 377 11.06 -11.56 6.68
C GLU A 377 11.69 -12.90 7.14
N GLN A 378 12.36 -13.62 6.25
CA GLN A 378 13.02 -14.88 6.63
C GLN A 378 14.13 -14.64 7.64
N TRP A 379 14.34 -15.64 8.50
CA TRP A 379 15.39 -15.63 9.52
C TRP A 379 16.18 -16.94 9.60
N GLY A 380 17.18 -16.96 10.50
CA GLY A 380 18.04 -18.12 10.71
C GLY A 380 19.03 -18.32 9.56
N LYS A 381 19.76 -19.42 9.61
CA LYS A 381 20.73 -19.82 8.58
C LYS A 381 20.04 -20.26 7.27
N GLU A 382 18.80 -20.68 7.38
CA GLU A 382 17.99 -21.20 6.29
C GLU A 382 17.81 -20.15 5.17
N TYR A 383 17.79 -18.87 5.54
CA TYR A 383 17.62 -17.81 4.56
C TYR A 383 18.90 -17.51 3.75
N PRO A 384 20.06 -17.16 4.34
CA PRO A 384 21.27 -16.91 3.53
C PRO A 384 21.74 -18.13 2.74
N GLU A 385 21.53 -19.36 3.23
CA GLU A 385 21.83 -20.59 2.50
C GLU A 385 21.04 -20.70 1.19
N ARG A 386 19.79 -20.20 1.16
CA ARG A 386 18.94 -20.15 -0.03
C ARG A 386 19.20 -18.91 -0.90
N LEU A 387 19.42 -17.77 -0.29
CA LEU A 387 19.69 -16.53 -1.02
C LEU A 387 20.97 -16.58 -1.86
N GLU A 388 22.01 -17.27 -1.36
CA GLU A 388 23.31 -17.34 -2.04
C GLU A 388 23.25 -17.90 -3.46
N PRO A 389 22.57 -19.04 -3.77
CA PRO A 389 22.43 -19.54 -5.13
C PRO A 389 21.63 -18.58 -6.03
N PHE A 390 20.59 -17.88 -5.52
CA PHE A 390 19.90 -16.83 -6.27
C PHE A 390 20.86 -15.71 -6.67
N ILE A 391 21.63 -15.19 -5.73
CA ILE A 391 22.58 -14.11 -6.01
C ILE A 391 23.59 -14.55 -7.08
N LYS A 392 24.13 -15.77 -6.99
CA LYS A 392 25.07 -16.30 -7.98
C LYS A 392 24.46 -16.37 -9.38
N ALA A 393 23.25 -16.88 -9.50
CA ALA A 393 22.55 -17.01 -10.77
C ALA A 393 22.19 -15.64 -11.38
N LEU A 394 21.61 -14.76 -10.55
CA LEU A 394 21.20 -13.42 -10.97
C LEU A 394 22.40 -12.56 -11.38
N ARG A 395 23.49 -12.55 -10.62
CA ARG A 395 24.72 -11.81 -10.97
C ARG A 395 25.34 -12.31 -12.28
N LYS A 396 25.22 -13.60 -12.58
CA LYS A 396 25.73 -14.18 -13.84
C LYS A 396 24.86 -13.78 -15.04
N ALA A 397 23.54 -13.81 -14.90
CA ALA A 397 22.60 -13.59 -16.01
C ALA A 397 22.22 -12.12 -16.18
N HIS A 398 22.03 -11.40 -15.07
CA HIS A 398 21.50 -10.04 -15.00
C HIS A 398 22.25 -9.19 -13.97
N PRO A 399 23.53 -8.87 -14.23
CA PRO A 399 24.37 -8.08 -13.31
C PRO A 399 23.84 -6.66 -13.07
N GLU A 400 22.95 -6.18 -13.93
CA GLU A 400 22.29 -4.86 -13.86
C GLU A 400 21.17 -4.81 -12.82
N ILE A 401 20.66 -5.96 -12.37
CA ILE A 401 19.58 -6.03 -11.37
C ILE A 401 20.16 -5.88 -9.97
N MET A 402 19.60 -4.95 -9.22
CA MET A 402 19.90 -4.74 -7.81
C MET A 402 19.10 -5.72 -6.94
N ILE A 403 19.80 -6.49 -6.12
CA ILE A 403 19.19 -7.54 -5.31
C ILE A 403 18.92 -7.02 -3.90
N VAL A 404 17.67 -7.16 -3.45
CA VAL A 404 17.23 -6.83 -2.10
C VAL A 404 17.13 -8.10 -1.28
N GLY A 405 17.93 -8.17 -0.20
CA GLY A 405 17.86 -9.24 0.81
C GLY A 405 17.16 -8.73 2.07
N SER A 406 16.78 -9.64 2.96
CA SER A 406 16.05 -9.32 4.19
C SER A 406 16.95 -9.41 5.43
N SER A 407 16.73 -8.51 6.40
CA SER A 407 17.34 -8.61 7.75
C SER A 407 16.45 -9.35 8.76
N GLY A 408 15.40 -10.00 8.27
CA GLY A 408 14.41 -10.70 9.11
C GLY A 408 13.24 -9.79 9.52
N PRO A 409 12.37 -10.28 10.41
CA PRO A 409 11.12 -9.61 10.75
C PRO A 409 11.27 -8.46 11.77
N ASN A 410 12.47 -8.26 12.30
CA ASN A 410 12.75 -7.27 13.34
C ASN A 410 13.93 -6.38 12.97
N SER A 411 13.89 -5.16 13.47
CA SER A 411 14.94 -4.15 13.25
C SER A 411 16.09 -4.21 14.25
N GLU A 412 16.11 -5.18 15.13
CA GLU A 412 17.12 -5.38 16.19
C GLU A 412 17.02 -6.78 16.79
N GLY A 413 18.05 -7.20 17.51
CA GLY A 413 18.10 -8.49 18.20
C GLY A 413 18.72 -9.59 17.35
N LYS A 414 18.63 -10.82 17.87
CA LYS A 414 19.42 -11.98 17.39
C LYS A 414 19.34 -12.21 15.87
N GLU A 415 18.14 -12.14 15.29
CA GLU A 415 17.96 -12.43 13.86
C GLU A 415 18.53 -11.30 13.00
N PHE A 416 18.27 -10.06 13.37
CA PHE A 416 18.83 -8.87 12.72
C PHE A 416 20.36 -8.86 12.79
N ASP A 417 20.93 -9.10 13.99
CA ASP A 417 22.38 -9.09 14.23
C ASP A 417 23.10 -10.22 13.47
N TYR A 418 22.41 -11.31 13.18
CA TYR A 418 22.91 -12.42 12.36
C TYR A 418 22.82 -12.10 10.87
N LEU A 419 21.68 -11.62 10.40
CA LEU A 419 21.40 -11.48 8.97
C LEU A 419 22.10 -10.28 8.32
N TRP A 420 22.27 -9.16 9.01
CA TRP A 420 22.99 -8.02 8.43
C TRP A 420 24.42 -8.35 7.96
N PRO A 421 25.30 -9.00 8.77
CA PRO A 421 26.61 -9.48 8.32
C PRO A 421 26.51 -10.46 7.15
N GLU A 422 25.50 -11.34 7.13
CA GLU A 422 25.28 -12.28 6.02
C GLU A 422 24.90 -11.56 4.72
N MET A 423 24.03 -10.55 4.77
CA MET A 423 23.71 -9.72 3.60
C MET A 423 24.94 -9.01 3.04
N LYS A 424 25.82 -8.52 3.93
CA LYS A 424 27.11 -7.93 3.54
C LYS A 424 28.05 -8.97 2.93
N ARG A 425 28.15 -10.19 3.52
CA ARG A 425 28.93 -11.32 2.99
C ARG A 425 28.48 -11.72 1.58
N LEU A 426 27.18 -11.82 1.39
CA LEU A 426 26.55 -12.20 0.13
C LEU A 426 26.54 -11.08 -0.90
N LYS A 427 26.90 -9.85 -0.52
CA LYS A 427 26.90 -8.65 -1.37
C LYS A 427 25.51 -8.36 -1.96
N ALA A 428 24.47 -8.45 -1.12
CA ALA A 428 23.19 -7.83 -1.46
C ALA A 428 23.39 -6.33 -1.72
N ASP A 429 22.61 -5.74 -2.63
CA ASP A 429 22.71 -4.31 -2.91
C ASP A 429 21.96 -3.51 -1.84
N LEU A 430 20.79 -3.99 -1.45
CA LEU A 430 19.98 -3.42 -0.38
C LEU A 430 19.61 -4.49 0.65
N VAL A 431 19.37 -4.04 1.87
CA VAL A 431 18.85 -4.86 2.97
C VAL A 431 17.52 -4.29 3.41
N ASP A 432 16.49 -5.11 3.36
CA ASP A 432 15.13 -4.79 3.76
C ASP A 432 15.01 -4.93 5.28
N GLU A 433 14.74 -3.80 5.95
CA GLU A 433 14.53 -3.70 7.40
C GLU A 433 13.05 -3.47 7.69
N HIS A 434 12.49 -4.24 8.64
CA HIS A 434 11.10 -4.12 9.06
C HIS A 434 10.99 -3.70 10.51
N PHE A 435 10.11 -2.74 10.82
CA PHE A 435 9.91 -2.29 12.19
C PHE A 435 8.48 -1.79 12.45
N TYR A 436 7.73 -2.65 13.10
CA TYR A 436 6.44 -2.33 13.72
C TYR A 436 6.68 -2.14 15.21
N ARG A 437 6.85 -0.90 15.65
CA ARG A 437 7.37 -0.59 16.98
C ARG A 437 6.50 0.42 17.73
N PRO A 438 6.56 0.44 19.08
CA PRO A 438 5.81 1.40 19.86
C PRO A 438 6.37 2.83 19.73
N GLU A 439 5.59 3.80 20.15
CA GLU A 439 5.91 5.24 20.13
C GLU A 439 7.29 5.56 20.74
N SER A 440 7.61 4.95 21.88
CA SER A 440 8.88 5.17 22.57
C SER A 440 10.11 4.75 21.73
N TRP A 441 9.94 3.71 20.92
CA TRP A 441 10.99 3.28 20.01
C TRP A 441 11.23 4.32 18.91
N PHE A 442 10.18 4.79 18.24
CA PHE A 442 10.30 5.82 17.21
C PHE A 442 10.96 7.08 17.72
N LEU A 443 10.59 7.54 18.93
CA LEU A 443 11.24 8.70 19.59
C LEU A 443 12.74 8.48 19.84
N SER A 444 13.16 7.27 20.13
CA SER A 444 14.56 6.95 20.43
C SER A 444 15.44 6.74 19.18
N GLN A 445 14.86 6.59 17.98
CA GLN A 445 15.56 6.15 16.78
C GLN A 445 15.92 7.26 15.79
N GLY A 446 15.82 8.53 16.17
CA GLY A 446 16.17 9.67 15.29
C GLY A 446 17.62 9.66 14.77
N ALA A 447 18.54 8.96 15.43
CA ALA A 447 19.95 8.79 15.04
C ALA A 447 20.30 7.38 14.54
N ARG A 448 19.30 6.52 14.28
CA ARG A 448 19.51 5.09 13.97
C ARG A 448 20.57 4.85 12.90
N TYR A 449 20.51 5.56 11.80
CA TYR A 449 21.37 5.31 10.64
C TYR A 449 22.66 6.14 10.63
N ASP A 450 22.91 6.99 11.64
CA ASP A 450 24.07 7.89 11.66
C ASP A 450 25.42 7.13 11.66
N ASN A 451 25.44 5.91 12.21
CA ASN A 451 26.64 5.09 12.36
C ASN A 451 26.67 3.84 11.48
N TYR A 452 25.76 3.68 10.53
CA TYR A 452 25.79 2.54 9.61
C TYR A 452 27.01 2.62 8.67
N ASP A 453 27.53 1.44 8.28
CA ASP A 453 28.64 1.34 7.33
C ASP A 453 28.23 1.80 5.93
N ARG A 454 28.76 2.94 5.51
CA ARG A 454 28.45 3.55 4.19
C ARG A 454 28.98 2.74 2.99
N LYS A 455 29.91 1.80 3.22
CA LYS A 455 30.52 0.97 2.17
C LYS A 455 29.80 -0.36 1.94
N GLY A 456 28.89 -0.72 2.83
CA GLY A 456 28.08 -1.94 2.73
C GLY A 456 26.83 -1.81 1.88
N PRO A 457 25.93 -2.80 1.95
CA PRO A 457 24.60 -2.71 1.36
C PRO A 457 23.85 -1.47 1.81
N LYS A 458 22.95 -0.98 0.98
CA LYS A 458 22.07 0.14 1.32
C LYS A 458 20.84 -0.36 2.08
N VAL A 459 20.17 0.55 2.77
CA VAL A 459 18.97 0.22 3.55
C VAL A 459 17.72 0.47 2.70
N PHE A 460 16.84 -0.50 2.71
CA PHE A 460 15.44 -0.38 2.37
C PHE A 460 14.63 -0.52 3.66
N ALA A 461 14.02 0.54 4.15
CA ALA A 461 13.05 0.48 5.24
C ALA A 461 11.69 0.01 4.65
N GLY A 462 11.58 -1.29 4.40
CA GLY A 462 10.58 -1.85 3.49
C GLY A 462 9.20 -2.06 4.10
N GLU A 463 9.14 -2.20 5.43
CA GLU A 463 7.88 -2.24 6.16
C GLU A 463 8.04 -1.52 7.50
N TYR A 464 7.28 -0.45 7.71
CA TYR A 464 7.25 0.19 9.02
C TYR A 464 5.94 0.91 9.29
N ALA A 465 5.57 0.92 10.57
CA ALA A 465 4.54 1.78 11.13
C ALA A 465 4.75 1.96 12.63
N CYS A 466 4.39 3.13 13.14
CA CYS A 466 4.35 3.40 14.56
C CYS A 466 3.09 2.77 15.16
N HIS A 467 3.28 1.77 16.04
CA HIS A 467 2.20 1.17 16.80
C HIS A 467 1.87 2.06 18.01
N GLY A 468 0.78 2.78 17.92
CA GLY A 468 0.28 3.62 19.00
C GLY A 468 -0.26 2.80 20.17
N LYS A 469 -0.63 3.49 21.24
CA LYS A 469 -1.17 2.88 22.45
C LYS A 469 -2.61 2.38 22.27
N GLY A 470 -2.91 1.22 22.79
CA GLY A 470 -4.25 0.67 22.85
C GLY A 470 -4.85 0.34 21.47
N LYS A 471 -6.10 0.77 21.22
CA LYS A 471 -6.84 0.46 19.98
C LYS A 471 -6.69 1.51 18.89
N LYS A 472 -5.98 2.62 19.13
CA LYS A 472 -5.87 3.77 18.23
C LYS A 472 -4.52 3.81 17.57
N TRP A 473 -4.31 2.96 16.55
CA TRP A 473 -3.02 2.88 15.90
C TRP A 473 -2.78 3.94 14.83
N ASN A 474 -3.81 4.39 14.09
CA ASN A 474 -3.64 5.44 13.07
C ASN A 474 -3.91 6.86 13.58
N HIS A 475 -3.71 7.12 14.86
CA HIS A 475 -3.93 8.44 15.44
C HIS A 475 -2.79 9.42 15.11
N PHE A 476 -3.06 10.71 15.29
CA PHE A 476 -2.15 11.79 14.93
C PHE A 476 -0.76 11.65 15.56
N HIS A 477 -0.68 11.26 16.85
CA HIS A 477 0.62 11.15 17.53
C HIS A 477 1.53 10.11 16.87
N ALA A 478 1.00 8.95 16.48
CA ALA A 478 1.77 7.94 15.76
C ALA A 478 2.35 8.49 14.45
N ALA A 479 1.53 9.19 13.66
CA ALA A 479 1.96 9.82 12.42
C ALA A 479 3.04 10.90 12.63
N LEU A 480 2.93 11.71 13.71
CA LEU A 480 3.95 12.68 14.07
C LEU A 480 5.29 12.02 14.39
N LEU A 481 5.27 10.87 15.09
CA LEU A 481 6.50 10.15 15.42
C LEU A 481 7.11 9.48 14.18
N GLU A 482 6.30 9.03 13.23
CA GLU A 482 6.76 8.59 11.91
C GLU A 482 7.43 9.76 11.17
N ALA A 483 6.83 10.95 11.16
CA ALA A 483 7.43 12.14 10.56
C ALA A 483 8.77 12.50 11.21
N ALA A 484 8.87 12.43 12.53
CA ALA A 484 10.10 12.66 13.28
C ALA A 484 11.20 11.64 12.91
N PHE A 485 10.86 10.36 12.87
CA PHE A 485 11.77 9.28 12.46
C PHE A 485 12.27 9.46 11.02
N MET A 486 11.39 9.84 10.09
CA MET A 486 11.74 10.03 8.68
C MET A 486 12.74 11.17 8.44
N THR A 487 12.89 12.14 9.36
CA THR A 487 14.01 13.11 9.29
C THR A 487 15.36 12.41 9.38
N GLY A 488 15.45 11.32 10.17
CA GLY A 488 16.64 10.50 10.28
C GLY A 488 16.91 9.66 9.01
N LEU A 489 15.89 9.14 8.35
CA LEU A 489 16.00 8.48 7.05
C LEU A 489 16.57 9.44 6.01
N GLU A 490 15.96 10.62 5.87
CA GLU A 490 16.35 11.63 4.88
C GLU A 490 17.76 12.17 5.12
N ARG A 491 18.12 12.45 6.35
CA ARG A 491 19.48 12.91 6.70
C ARG A 491 20.56 11.89 6.30
N ASN A 492 20.22 10.62 6.31
CA ASN A 492 21.08 9.49 5.98
C ASN A 492 20.82 8.89 4.58
N ALA A 493 20.46 9.73 3.60
CA ALA A 493 20.16 9.28 2.23
C ALA A 493 21.35 8.62 1.50
N ASP A 494 22.56 8.72 2.03
CA ASP A 494 23.73 7.99 1.55
C ASP A 494 23.73 6.50 1.93
N ILE A 495 22.93 6.12 2.89
CA ILE A 495 22.73 4.72 3.31
C ILE A 495 21.28 4.26 3.13
N VAL A 496 20.27 5.10 3.41
CA VAL A 496 18.86 4.77 3.22
C VAL A 496 18.43 5.18 1.82
N HIS A 497 18.16 4.20 0.96
CA HIS A 497 17.79 4.43 -0.43
C HIS A 497 16.30 4.31 -0.71
N MET A 498 15.56 3.60 0.16
CA MET A 498 14.12 3.38 0.03
C MET A 498 13.44 3.31 1.40
N ALA A 499 12.20 3.77 1.45
CA ALA A 499 11.32 3.64 2.61
C ALA A 499 9.87 3.51 2.16
N THR A 500 9.14 2.51 2.69
CA THR A 500 7.74 2.25 2.37
C THR A 500 6.95 1.94 3.63
N TYR A 501 5.89 2.71 3.86
CA TYR A 501 4.96 2.47 4.97
C TYR A 501 4.12 1.21 4.73
N ALA A 502 3.85 0.44 5.76
CA ALA A 502 3.09 -0.81 5.68
C ALA A 502 2.15 -1.03 6.89
N PRO A 503 1.00 -1.71 6.71
CA PRO A 503 0.35 -2.02 5.43
C PRO A 503 -0.31 -0.81 4.76
N LEU A 504 -0.70 -0.99 3.48
CA LEU A 504 -1.20 0.10 2.65
C LEU A 504 -2.70 0.32 2.80
N PHE A 505 -3.51 -0.75 2.71
CA PHE A 505 -4.96 -0.70 2.63
C PHE A 505 -5.65 -1.57 3.67
N ALA A 506 -6.80 -1.10 4.18
CA ALA A 506 -7.70 -1.92 4.96
C ALA A 506 -9.17 -1.63 4.65
N HIS A 507 -9.93 -2.67 4.31
CA HIS A 507 -11.38 -2.60 4.27
C HIS A 507 -11.93 -2.55 5.71
N VAL A 508 -12.79 -1.57 6.02
CA VAL A 508 -13.27 -1.33 7.40
C VAL A 508 -14.01 -2.52 8.03
N GLU A 509 -14.63 -3.37 7.21
CA GLU A 509 -15.28 -4.59 7.66
C GLU A 509 -14.36 -5.82 7.61
N GLY A 510 -13.32 -5.78 6.77
CA GLY A 510 -12.42 -6.92 6.49
C GLY A 510 -11.04 -6.84 7.16
N TRP A 511 -10.71 -5.79 7.88
CA TRP A 511 -9.39 -5.64 8.48
C TRP A 511 -9.10 -6.71 9.54
N GLN A 512 -7.87 -7.17 9.54
CA GLN A 512 -7.31 -8.10 10.52
C GLN A 512 -6.08 -7.52 11.22
N TRP A 513 -5.32 -6.70 10.50
CA TRP A 513 -4.13 -5.98 10.95
C TRP A 513 -4.34 -4.47 10.82
N ARG A 514 -3.70 -3.70 11.69
CA ARG A 514 -3.60 -2.24 11.67
C ARG A 514 -2.34 -1.80 12.45
N PRO A 515 -1.80 -0.59 12.24
CA PRO A 515 -2.37 0.52 11.46
C PRO A 515 -2.25 0.28 9.94
N ASP A 516 -3.05 1.01 9.16
CA ASP A 516 -3.02 0.98 7.69
C ASP A 516 -3.04 2.41 7.15
N MET A 517 -2.40 2.64 6.00
CA MET A 517 -2.23 4.00 5.48
C MET A 517 -3.54 4.58 4.91
N ILE A 518 -4.36 3.74 4.29
CA ILE A 518 -5.64 4.11 3.67
C ILE A 518 -6.72 3.12 4.12
N TRP A 519 -7.79 3.62 4.70
CA TRP A 519 -8.97 2.83 5.03
C TRP A 519 -10.07 3.07 4.01
N PHE A 520 -10.88 2.04 3.73
CA PHE A 520 -11.94 2.14 2.75
C PHE A 520 -13.14 1.24 3.08
N ASP A 521 -14.30 1.62 2.53
CA ASP A 521 -15.49 0.78 2.43
C ASP A 521 -15.83 0.54 0.95
N ASN A 522 -17.01 0.02 0.68
CA ASN A 522 -17.44 -0.27 -0.69
C ASN A 522 -17.66 0.99 -1.56
N LEU A 523 -17.73 2.18 -0.99
CA LEU A 523 -18.01 3.43 -1.73
C LEU A 523 -16.96 4.50 -1.57
N ASN A 524 -16.26 4.54 -0.44
CA ASN A 524 -15.42 5.66 -0.03
C ASN A 524 -14.06 5.17 0.46
N SER A 525 -13.10 6.08 0.48
CA SER A 525 -11.79 5.86 1.09
C SER A 525 -11.38 7.06 1.94
N VAL A 526 -10.54 6.84 2.94
CA VAL A 526 -9.98 7.88 3.80
C VAL A 526 -8.48 7.75 3.87
N ARG A 527 -7.80 8.88 3.69
CA ARG A 527 -6.36 9.05 3.87
C ARG A 527 -6.08 9.32 5.33
N THR A 528 -5.31 8.47 5.98
CA THR A 528 -4.92 8.67 7.38
C THR A 528 -3.93 9.81 7.53
N VAL A 529 -3.61 10.21 8.75
CA VAL A 529 -2.56 11.22 8.98
C VAL A 529 -1.19 10.69 8.56
N SER A 530 -0.93 9.39 8.76
CA SER A 530 0.28 8.73 8.25
C SER A 530 0.41 8.84 6.73
N TYR A 531 -0.70 8.73 5.97
CA TYR A 531 -0.69 8.98 4.53
C TYR A 531 -0.14 10.38 4.19
N TYR A 532 -0.62 11.43 4.88
CA TYR A 532 -0.16 12.79 4.62
C TYR A 532 1.30 13.00 4.99
N VAL A 533 1.81 12.32 6.02
CA VAL A 533 3.24 12.32 6.34
C VAL A 533 4.06 11.73 5.18
N GLN A 534 3.68 10.55 4.68
CA GLN A 534 4.37 9.92 3.54
C GLN A 534 4.32 10.81 2.29
N GLN A 535 3.15 11.39 1.99
CA GLN A 535 2.96 12.30 0.87
C GLN A 535 3.85 13.55 0.97
N LEU A 536 3.91 14.18 2.15
CA LEU A 536 4.74 15.36 2.35
C LEU A 536 6.23 15.07 2.17
N TYR A 537 6.71 13.91 2.61
CA TYR A 537 8.09 13.50 2.36
C TYR A 537 8.35 13.20 0.90
N ALA A 538 7.49 12.45 0.23
CA ALA A 538 7.66 12.07 -1.17
C ALA A 538 7.63 13.30 -2.11
N GLN A 539 6.66 14.20 -1.92
CA GLN A 539 6.51 15.40 -2.74
C GLN A 539 7.57 16.47 -2.47
N ASN A 540 8.22 16.42 -1.30
CA ASN A 540 9.25 17.38 -0.86
C ASN A 540 10.60 16.70 -0.60
N LYS A 541 10.93 15.68 -1.38
CA LYS A 541 12.12 14.85 -1.26
C LYS A 541 13.42 15.64 -1.50
N GLY A 542 13.41 16.59 -2.43
CA GLY A 542 14.62 17.24 -2.91
C GLY A 542 15.54 16.30 -3.69
N THR A 543 16.75 16.76 -4.00
CA THR A 543 17.78 16.00 -4.72
C THR A 543 19.03 15.73 -3.90
N ASN A 544 19.33 16.59 -2.93
CA ASN A 544 20.50 16.45 -2.07
C ASN A 544 20.19 16.85 -0.63
N VAL A 545 20.76 16.13 0.29
CA VAL A 545 20.75 16.47 1.73
C VAL A 545 21.59 17.72 1.96
N LEU A 546 21.13 18.60 2.83
CA LEU A 546 21.92 19.72 3.38
C LEU A 546 22.25 19.44 4.85
N PRO A 547 23.48 19.66 5.28
CA PRO A 547 23.81 19.58 6.71
C PRO A 547 22.98 20.58 7.51
N LEU A 548 22.19 20.06 8.45
CA LEU A 548 21.41 20.83 9.41
C LEU A 548 21.84 20.44 10.82
N THR A 549 22.15 21.42 11.64
CA THR A 549 22.59 21.20 13.02
C THR A 549 21.96 22.18 13.99
N MET A 550 21.74 21.71 15.22
CA MET A 550 21.44 22.54 16.40
C MET A 550 22.52 22.28 17.43
N ASN A 551 23.17 23.36 17.92
CA ASN A 551 24.34 23.23 18.79
C ASN A 551 25.47 22.36 18.19
N LYS A 552 25.70 22.44 16.87
CA LYS A 552 26.70 21.68 16.11
C LYS A 552 26.44 20.15 16.07
N LYS A 553 25.26 19.70 16.44
CA LYS A 553 24.84 18.29 16.39
C LYS A 553 23.61 18.12 15.47
N PRO A 554 23.44 16.97 14.81
CA PRO A 554 22.18 16.66 14.10
C PRO A 554 20.98 16.79 15.05
N VAL A 555 19.82 17.13 14.50
CA VAL A 555 18.58 17.30 15.28
C VAL A 555 17.79 16.00 15.24
N THR A 556 17.88 15.22 16.30
CA THR A 556 17.45 13.81 16.37
C THR A 556 16.54 13.49 17.55
N GLY A 557 16.00 14.53 18.21
CA GLY A 557 15.24 14.35 19.45
C GLY A 557 16.09 14.00 20.67
N ALA A 558 17.43 14.14 20.57
CA ALA A 558 18.35 13.86 21.66
C ALA A 558 18.09 14.76 22.87
N GLU A 559 18.63 14.36 24.03
CA GLU A 559 18.54 15.17 25.24
C GLU A 559 19.02 16.61 24.99
N GLY A 560 18.27 17.58 25.46
CA GLY A 560 18.53 19.01 25.25
C GLY A 560 18.07 19.56 23.89
N GLN A 561 17.43 18.76 23.06
CA GLN A 561 16.85 19.20 21.78
C GLN A 561 15.33 19.44 21.85
N ASN A 562 14.75 19.48 23.04
CA ASN A 562 13.36 19.88 23.31
C ASN A 562 12.29 19.08 22.50
N GLY A 563 12.56 17.81 22.15
CA GLY A 563 11.67 16.99 21.34
C GLY A 563 11.64 17.37 19.86
N LEU A 564 12.63 18.11 19.37
CA LEU A 564 12.76 18.52 17.98
C LEU A 564 13.55 17.49 17.17
N PHE A 565 13.04 17.21 15.96
CA PHE A 565 13.69 16.40 14.92
C PHE A 565 13.70 17.23 13.64
N ALA A 566 14.80 17.20 12.89
CA ALA A 566 14.86 18.00 11.67
C ALA A 566 15.79 17.41 10.60
N SER A 567 15.44 17.68 9.34
CA SER A 567 16.27 17.45 8.16
C SER A 567 16.14 18.63 7.19
N ALA A 568 17.14 18.80 6.33
CA ALA A 568 17.10 19.79 5.27
C ALA A 568 17.62 19.20 3.96
N VAL A 569 16.98 19.59 2.86
CA VAL A 569 17.34 19.15 1.52
C VAL A 569 17.30 20.31 0.54
N TYR A 570 18.02 20.17 -0.56
CA TYR A 570 17.96 21.06 -1.70
C TYR A 570 17.39 20.31 -2.91
N ASP A 571 16.43 20.90 -3.57
CA ASP A 571 15.89 20.43 -4.84
C ASP A 571 16.55 21.23 -5.97
N LYS A 572 17.50 20.61 -6.68
CA LYS A 572 18.22 21.26 -7.80
C LYS A 572 17.29 21.59 -8.96
N ASP A 573 16.29 20.75 -9.20
CA ASP A 573 15.41 20.87 -10.35
C ASP A 573 14.43 22.04 -10.20
N LYS A 574 14.01 22.30 -8.96
CA LYS A 574 13.11 23.40 -8.60
C LYS A 574 13.83 24.61 -8.05
N ASN A 575 15.13 24.48 -7.73
CA ASN A 575 15.92 25.47 -7.01
C ASN A 575 15.27 25.85 -5.68
N GLU A 576 14.80 24.86 -4.91
CA GLU A 576 14.13 25.04 -3.61
C GLU A 576 15.00 24.53 -2.45
N LEU A 577 15.05 25.29 -1.38
CA LEU A 577 15.52 24.85 -0.08
C LEU A 577 14.31 24.32 0.72
N ILE A 578 14.40 23.11 1.24
CA ILE A 578 13.31 22.48 1.97
C ILE A 578 13.82 22.05 3.34
N VAL A 579 13.14 22.48 4.39
CA VAL A 579 13.46 22.12 5.78
C VAL A 579 12.25 21.47 6.42
N LYS A 580 12.44 20.28 6.98
CA LYS A 580 11.41 19.54 7.69
C LYS A 580 11.73 19.56 9.18
N VAL A 581 10.77 19.95 10.01
CA VAL A 581 10.90 20.00 11.47
C VAL A 581 9.69 19.35 12.12
N ALA A 582 9.91 18.39 13.00
CA ALA A 582 8.89 17.82 13.87
C ALA A 582 9.12 18.26 15.32
N ASN A 583 8.09 18.86 15.92
CA ASN A 583 8.02 19.12 17.35
C ASN A 583 7.14 18.05 18.00
N THR A 584 7.75 17.09 18.66
CA THR A 584 7.03 15.98 19.33
C THR A 584 6.67 16.32 20.78
N SER A 585 7.01 17.53 21.26
CA SER A 585 6.70 17.97 22.61
C SER A 585 5.30 18.58 22.71
N ASP A 586 4.79 18.65 23.92
CA ASP A 586 3.52 19.30 24.29
C ASP A 586 3.62 20.84 24.43
N LYS A 587 4.78 21.42 24.06
CA LYS A 587 5.08 22.84 24.18
C LYS A 587 5.36 23.47 22.84
N THR A 588 4.97 24.73 22.70
CA THR A 588 5.46 25.58 21.60
C THR A 588 6.97 25.75 21.71
N GLN A 589 7.67 25.55 20.60
CA GLN A 589 9.12 25.71 20.52
C GLN A 589 9.46 26.91 19.63
N PRO A 590 10.15 27.93 20.19
CA PRO A 590 10.73 28.98 19.37
C PRO A 590 11.90 28.41 18.54
N VAL A 591 11.81 28.52 17.22
CA VAL A 591 12.76 27.95 16.26
C VAL A 591 13.32 29.08 15.37
N SER A 592 14.64 29.09 15.15
CA SER A 592 15.31 29.91 14.14
C SER A 592 15.98 29.01 13.12
N LEU A 593 15.59 29.11 11.84
CA LEU A 593 16.25 28.46 10.71
C LEU A 593 17.22 29.44 10.07
N THR A 594 18.52 29.24 10.26
CA THR A 594 19.58 30.12 9.75
C THR A 594 20.22 29.42 8.53
N PHE A 595 20.20 30.11 7.38
CA PHE A 595 20.75 29.62 6.12
C PHE A 595 22.16 30.22 5.89
N GLU A 596 23.19 29.44 6.20
CA GLU A 596 24.58 29.87 5.99
C GLU A 596 25.05 29.55 4.56
N GLY A 597 25.76 30.50 3.97
CA GLY A 597 26.39 30.34 2.67
C GLY A 597 25.60 30.95 1.51
N LEU A 598 24.42 31.48 1.71
CA LEU A 598 23.71 32.26 0.69
C LEU A 598 24.51 33.52 0.35
N LYS A 599 24.57 33.92 -0.93
CA LYS A 599 25.16 35.17 -1.37
C LYS A 599 24.20 36.33 -1.04
N LYS A 600 24.71 37.54 -0.96
CA LYS A 600 23.88 38.75 -0.72
C LYS A 600 22.76 38.95 -1.75
N GLN A 601 22.93 38.43 -2.96
CA GLN A 601 21.93 38.49 -4.03
C GLN A 601 20.88 37.34 -3.96
N ASP A 602 21.17 36.27 -3.21
CA ASP A 602 20.30 35.13 -3.04
C ASP A 602 19.40 35.35 -1.81
N VAL A 603 18.78 36.55 -1.71
CA VAL A 603 17.92 36.90 -0.57
C VAL A 603 16.63 36.12 -0.68
N LEU A 604 16.43 35.21 0.25
CA LEU A 604 15.13 34.55 0.44
C LEU A 604 14.20 35.58 1.11
N SER A 605 13.13 35.98 0.41
CA SER A 605 12.19 36.99 0.95
C SER A 605 10.86 36.35 1.35
N GLU A 606 10.46 35.32 0.64
CA GLU A 606 9.19 34.64 0.83
C GLU A 606 9.36 33.12 0.77
N GLY A 607 8.54 32.40 1.50
CA GLY A 607 8.49 30.95 1.51
C GLY A 607 7.11 30.45 1.92
N ARG A 608 7.00 29.14 1.99
CA ARG A 608 5.77 28.44 2.40
C ARG A 608 6.08 27.52 3.56
N CYS A 609 5.13 27.40 4.47
CA CYS A 609 5.15 26.40 5.53
C CYS A 609 3.91 25.51 5.39
N ILE A 610 4.12 24.21 5.25
CA ILE A 610 3.05 23.22 5.25
C ILE A 610 3.09 22.51 6.59
N THR A 611 1.99 22.54 7.34
CA THR A 611 1.91 21.95 8.68
C THR A 611 0.87 20.83 8.78
N LEU A 612 1.21 19.80 9.56
CA LEU A 612 0.28 18.85 10.15
C LEU A 612 0.35 19.02 11.65
N SER A 613 -0.75 19.33 12.30
CA SER A 613 -0.80 19.56 13.75
C SER A 613 -2.13 19.20 14.36
N SER A 614 -2.10 18.75 15.62
CA SER A 614 -3.29 18.53 16.44
C SER A 614 -2.93 18.66 17.92
N LEU A 615 -3.80 19.35 18.68
CA LEU A 615 -3.71 19.36 20.14
C LEU A 615 -4.22 18.05 20.74
N ASP A 616 -5.15 17.40 20.05
CA ASP A 616 -5.62 16.05 20.38
C ASP A 616 -4.72 15.03 19.69
N GLN A 617 -3.85 14.40 20.48
CA GLN A 617 -2.90 13.39 20.00
C GLN A 617 -3.59 12.10 19.53
N ASP A 618 -4.80 11.84 20.01
CA ASP A 618 -5.60 10.68 19.65
C ASP A 618 -6.50 10.91 18.44
N LYS A 619 -6.50 12.12 17.87
CA LYS A 619 -7.30 12.45 16.68
C LYS A 619 -6.85 11.67 15.48
N ASP A 620 -7.80 11.17 14.70
CA ASP A 620 -7.58 10.48 13.44
C ASP A 620 -8.52 10.99 12.34
N ASN A 621 -8.23 10.58 11.09
CA ASN A 621 -9.15 10.73 9.98
C ASN A 621 -9.98 9.44 9.87
N THR A 622 -11.28 9.57 9.73
CA THR A 622 -12.23 8.44 9.59
C THR A 622 -13.08 8.61 8.34
N LEU A 623 -13.81 7.59 7.93
CA LEU A 623 -14.75 7.70 6.80
C LEU A 623 -15.82 8.78 7.03
N GLU A 624 -16.23 9.00 8.28
CA GLU A 624 -17.20 10.04 8.66
C GLU A 624 -16.55 11.44 8.72
N GLN A 625 -15.25 11.51 9.02
CA GLN A 625 -14.48 12.75 9.11
C GLN A 625 -13.15 12.62 8.35
N PRO A 626 -13.19 12.49 7.01
CA PRO A 626 -12.00 12.15 6.22
C PRO A 626 -10.94 13.26 6.16
N PHE A 627 -11.29 14.47 6.55
CA PHE A 627 -10.43 15.66 6.50
C PHE A 627 -10.27 16.32 7.89
N ALA A 628 -10.39 15.55 8.97
CA ALA A 628 -10.22 16.08 10.34
C ALA A 628 -8.82 16.64 10.59
N ILE A 629 -7.79 16.03 9.98
CA ILE A 629 -6.41 16.49 9.98
C ILE A 629 -5.87 16.40 8.56
N THR A 630 -5.50 17.53 7.98
CA THR A 630 -4.92 17.63 6.63
C THR A 630 -3.77 18.64 6.63
N PRO A 631 -2.84 18.56 5.68
CA PRO A 631 -1.80 19.57 5.52
C PRO A 631 -2.40 20.97 5.33
N GLN A 632 -1.88 21.94 6.11
CA GLN A 632 -2.28 23.36 6.02
C GLN A 632 -1.08 24.18 5.54
N GLU A 633 -1.23 24.93 4.45
CA GLU A 633 -0.17 25.77 3.88
C GLU A 633 -0.37 27.22 4.27
N THR A 634 0.71 27.86 4.73
CA THR A 634 0.75 29.28 5.09
C THR A 634 2.02 29.93 4.53
N PRO A 635 1.95 31.21 4.12
CA PRO A 635 3.16 31.94 3.73
C PRO A 635 4.05 32.22 4.95
N VAL A 636 5.36 32.23 4.72
CA VAL A 636 6.36 32.66 5.72
C VAL A 636 7.29 33.69 5.12
N THR A 637 7.74 34.60 5.95
CA THR A 637 8.66 35.69 5.54
C THR A 637 10.02 35.51 6.21
N ILE A 638 11.10 35.59 5.44
CA ILE A 638 12.46 35.50 5.94
C ILE A 638 13.04 36.92 6.11
N ASN A 639 13.74 37.15 7.22
CA ASN A 639 14.55 38.34 7.44
C ASN A 639 16.02 38.03 7.14
N GLY A 640 16.51 38.47 5.98
CA GLY A 640 17.89 38.24 5.55
C GLY A 640 18.15 36.77 5.25
N HIS A 641 18.82 36.05 6.14
CA HIS A 641 19.16 34.62 5.98
C HIS A 641 18.60 33.77 7.11
N ALA A 642 17.61 34.25 7.85
CA ALA A 642 16.99 33.51 8.96
C ALA A 642 15.47 33.66 8.96
N LEU A 643 14.80 32.54 9.21
CA LEU A 643 13.40 32.48 9.59
C LEU A 643 13.30 32.23 11.09
N THR A 644 12.70 33.17 11.82
CA THR A 644 12.32 32.91 13.22
C THR A 644 10.83 32.72 13.32
N THR A 645 10.43 31.63 13.95
CA THR A 645 9.02 31.23 14.06
C THR A 645 8.76 30.45 15.35
N GLU A 646 7.50 30.35 15.72
CA GLU A 646 7.06 29.47 16.79
C GLU A 646 6.43 28.21 16.20
N LEU A 647 7.03 27.07 16.49
CA LEU A 647 6.49 25.78 16.10
C LEU A 647 5.59 25.25 17.23
N GLY A 648 4.30 25.18 16.97
CA GLY A 648 3.29 24.73 17.96
C GLY A 648 3.58 23.33 18.53
N PRO A 649 2.93 22.96 19.63
CA PRO A 649 3.06 21.61 20.19
C PRO A 649 2.54 20.58 19.19
N ASN A 650 3.11 19.39 19.23
CA ASN A 650 2.69 18.27 18.37
C ASN A 650 2.51 18.71 16.90
N THR A 651 3.55 19.25 16.28
CA THR A 651 3.48 19.78 14.92
C THR A 651 4.59 19.23 14.04
N PHE A 652 4.25 18.75 12.85
CA PHE A 652 5.19 18.52 11.76
C PHE A 652 5.06 19.64 10.75
N ALA A 653 6.18 20.27 10.39
CA ALA A 653 6.25 21.39 9.46
C ALA A 653 7.26 21.14 8.34
N VAL A 654 6.88 21.51 7.11
CA VAL A 654 7.74 21.51 5.92
C VAL A 654 7.84 22.95 5.42
N TYR A 655 9.03 23.55 5.55
CA TYR A 655 9.33 24.89 5.07
C TYR A 655 9.99 24.80 3.69
N LYS A 656 9.57 25.67 2.78
CA LYS A 656 10.06 25.73 1.38
C LYS A 656 10.39 27.15 1.01
N PHE A 657 11.58 27.36 0.42
CA PHE A 657 12.11 28.67 0.05
C PHE A 657 12.73 28.65 -1.35
#